data_5be6f74846da9a8330383e0f32c0bbe0
#
_entry.id   5be6f74846da9a8330383e0f32c0bbe0
#
_cell.length_a   1.000
_cell.length_b   1.000
_cell.length_c   1.000
_cell.angle_alpha   90.00
_cell.angle_beta   90.00
_cell.angle_gamma   90.00
#
_symmetry.space_group_name_H-M   'P 1'
#
loop_
_entity.id
_entity.type
_entity.pdbx_description
1 polymer ?
#
loop_
_entity_poly.entity_id
_entity_poly.type
_entity_poly.pdbx_seq_one_letter_code
_entity_poly.pdbx_strand_id
1 'polypeptide(L)'
;QNISRVTAQDMENFASILRDKYGYEPGSYTNYDGGTKNYKVLARIDWNINDAHKLSLRYNYTTNSQDLGTNASSTVGTRTTAGRISEYAMAFKNNCYMMDNNVMSFTADLNSRFNDKISNKLLLTYSNIEDVRSSNSSPFPHIDIWDGDGQAFMSAGYELFSWNNKVQNKIFNVNDNLNIILGDHRITAGISFEYQKALNNFMRFGTGYYKYASFDDFKNGSAPIAFGLTYGYNGEANPEASVSFAQSGIYGQDEWNISDRFKLTYGIRLDMLNYLNSLETNKGYLDIDFNGRHIDTGKWPKANVLFSPRIGFNWDIKGDQSLKLRGGTGIFTGRIPLVFFTNMPTNAGMLQNTVQITDSKQLEALKGGVITDVNQMINTLGLPNTPNYQTKEDIKGAAIVGIDPNFKLPQVWKTALAVDYQLPVSFPLALTVEAMYNKDINAVCQENYNVKDPSLLGRFNGPDNRYYYESSKNAAVASNVTGGAMVLTNTHKGYGATLNFTANSEPVKNLFLMASYTHTIAKEISGNPGSQAYSAWQNLPSVDGPNLLGLHNSQYLTPNRVIASITYSLDLCKSAALNFGLYYSGYNSGLYSYTYNNDMNQDGQTNDLIYIPKSKDELTFVDKNGFTASQQADAFWNFINQDPYLKKHKGEYAEA
;
A
#
# COMPACT_ATOMS: atom_id res chain seq x y z
N GLN A 1 -2.95 29.05 14.72
CA GLN A 1 -3.36 29.80 13.50
C GLN A 1 -2.39 29.44 12.39
N ASN A 2 -2.93 28.95 11.25
CA ASN A 2 -2.10 28.67 10.08
C ASN A 2 -1.91 29.99 9.31
N ILE A 3 -0.87 30.72 9.62
CA ILE A 3 -0.50 31.96 8.93
C ILE A 3 0.76 31.65 8.13
N SER A 4 0.71 31.90 6.83
CA SER A 4 1.89 31.83 5.95
C SER A 4 2.60 33.20 5.91
N ARG A 5 3.91 33.18 5.71
CA ARG A 5 4.70 34.39 5.42
C ARG A 5 4.41 35.00 4.03
N VAL A 6 3.81 34.20 3.13
CA VAL A 6 3.43 34.65 1.78
C VAL A 6 2.26 35.62 1.91
N THR A 7 2.42 36.83 1.33
CA THR A 7 1.40 37.87 1.39
C THR A 7 0.34 37.71 0.32
N ALA A 8 -0.83 38.29 0.52
CA ALA A 8 -1.86 38.37 -0.53
C ALA A 8 -1.33 39.06 -1.80
N GLN A 9 -0.48 40.10 -1.65
CA GLN A 9 0.13 40.81 -2.77
C GLN A 9 1.07 39.88 -3.60
N ASP A 10 1.82 39.00 -2.94
CA ASP A 10 2.67 38.03 -3.65
C ASP A 10 1.83 37.09 -4.50
N MET A 11 0.72 36.56 -3.94
CA MET A 11 -0.19 35.69 -4.65
C MET A 11 -0.90 36.39 -5.81
N GLU A 12 -1.36 37.62 -5.64
CA GLU A 12 -1.99 38.40 -6.71
C GLU A 12 -0.99 38.75 -7.83
N ASN A 13 0.25 39.12 -7.49
CA ASN A 13 1.29 39.38 -8.47
C ASN A 13 1.60 38.12 -9.29
N PHE A 14 1.66 36.95 -8.64
CA PHE A 14 1.87 35.69 -9.33
C PHE A 14 0.68 35.33 -10.22
N ALA A 15 -0.56 35.46 -9.73
CA ALA A 15 -1.78 35.23 -10.50
C ALA A 15 -1.88 36.12 -11.73
N SER A 16 -1.54 37.42 -11.60
CA SER A 16 -1.55 38.37 -12.72
C SER A 16 -0.59 37.90 -13.85
N ILE A 17 0.64 37.53 -13.51
CA ILE A 17 1.60 37.02 -14.51
C ILE A 17 1.07 35.74 -15.18
N LEU A 18 0.47 34.82 -14.42
CA LEU A 18 -0.10 33.60 -14.98
C LEU A 18 -1.25 33.86 -15.95
N ARG A 19 -2.12 34.83 -15.65
CA ARG A 19 -3.21 35.27 -16.53
C ARG A 19 -2.70 36.03 -17.74
N ASP A 20 -1.89 37.08 -17.51
CA ASP A 20 -1.53 38.04 -18.55
C ASP A 20 -0.53 37.47 -19.56
N LYS A 21 0.44 36.70 -19.07
CA LYS A 21 1.50 36.14 -19.93
C LYS A 21 1.16 34.77 -20.51
N TYR A 22 0.42 33.94 -19.76
CA TYR A 22 0.20 32.54 -20.12
C TYR A 22 -1.29 32.20 -20.35
N GLY A 23 -2.23 33.12 -20.08
CA GLY A 23 -3.67 32.88 -20.20
C GLY A 23 -4.19 31.82 -19.22
N TYR A 24 -3.45 31.58 -18.12
CA TYR A 24 -3.78 30.54 -17.16
C TYR A 24 -4.43 31.13 -15.90
N GLU A 25 -5.62 30.60 -15.52
CA GLU A 25 -6.31 30.95 -14.29
C GLU A 25 -5.92 29.95 -13.17
N PRO A 26 -5.15 30.38 -12.14
CA PRO A 26 -4.67 29.48 -11.09
C PRO A 26 -5.72 29.14 -10.04
N GLY A 27 -6.88 29.78 -10.04
CA GLY A 27 -7.91 29.66 -9.02
C GLY A 27 -7.65 30.49 -7.77
N SER A 28 -8.48 30.32 -6.75
CA SER A 28 -8.33 31.02 -5.47
C SER A 28 -7.16 30.48 -4.66
N TYR A 29 -6.55 31.31 -3.83
CA TYR A 29 -5.56 30.91 -2.82
C TYR A 29 -6.14 30.97 -1.38
N THR A 30 -7.39 31.42 -1.22
CA THR A 30 -8.11 31.48 0.06
C THR A 30 -9.55 31.02 -0.10
N ASN A 31 -10.18 30.63 1.00
CA ASN A 31 -11.62 30.36 1.10
C ASN A 31 -12.17 29.39 0.03
N TYR A 32 -11.42 28.33 -0.26
CA TYR A 32 -11.94 27.27 -1.11
C TYR A 32 -12.32 26.05 -0.28
N ASP A 33 -13.50 25.52 -0.62
CA ASP A 33 -14.05 24.34 0.06
C ASP A 33 -13.45 23.07 -0.49
N GLY A 34 -13.26 22.11 0.40
CA GLY A 34 -13.04 20.71 0.05
C GLY A 34 -14.23 19.88 0.54
N GLY A 35 -14.64 18.92 -0.25
CA GLY A 35 -15.80 18.09 0.10
C GLY A 35 -15.63 16.63 -0.29
N THR A 36 -16.56 15.82 0.22
CA THR A 36 -16.69 14.42 -0.18
C THR A 36 -18.12 14.17 -0.63
N LYS A 37 -18.29 13.61 -1.82
CA LYS A 37 -19.59 13.18 -2.37
C LYS A 37 -19.59 11.68 -2.51
N ASN A 38 -20.63 11.01 -2.05
CA ASN A 38 -20.73 9.55 -2.10
C ASN A 38 -22.16 9.14 -2.50
N TYR A 39 -22.26 8.27 -3.51
CA TYR A 39 -23.52 7.67 -3.93
C TYR A 39 -23.39 6.15 -3.95
N LYS A 40 -24.41 5.47 -3.42
CA LYS A 40 -24.48 4.01 -3.37
C LYS A 40 -25.85 3.56 -3.87
N VAL A 41 -25.84 2.63 -4.81
CA VAL A 41 -27.04 2.01 -5.36
C VAL A 41 -26.90 0.50 -5.27
N LEU A 42 -27.92 -0.15 -4.75
CA LEU A 42 -28.04 -1.61 -4.71
C LEU A 42 -29.40 -2.00 -5.27
N ALA A 43 -29.40 -2.90 -6.26
CA ALA A 43 -30.59 -3.55 -6.78
C ALA A 43 -30.42 -5.08 -6.67
N ARG A 44 -31.47 -5.77 -6.24
CA ARG A 44 -31.49 -7.23 -6.15
C ARG A 44 -32.84 -7.75 -6.64
N ILE A 45 -32.77 -8.84 -7.41
CA ILE A 45 -33.94 -9.60 -7.87
C ILE A 45 -33.70 -11.05 -7.48
N ASP A 46 -34.65 -11.64 -6.75
CA ASP A 46 -34.67 -13.06 -6.42
C ASP A 46 -35.78 -13.72 -7.23
N TRP A 47 -35.41 -14.69 -8.06
CA TRP A 47 -36.32 -15.40 -8.94
C TRP A 47 -36.32 -16.89 -8.59
N ASN A 48 -37.45 -17.39 -8.10
CA ASN A 48 -37.71 -18.80 -7.96
C ASN A 48 -38.15 -19.35 -9.33
N ILE A 49 -37.18 -19.85 -10.13
CA ILE A 49 -37.45 -20.38 -11.47
C ILE A 49 -38.42 -21.56 -11.38
N ASN A 50 -38.13 -22.45 -10.42
CA ASN A 50 -39.00 -23.57 -9.97
C ASN A 50 -38.54 -24.02 -8.57
N ASP A 51 -39.11 -25.11 -8.04
CA ASP A 51 -38.77 -25.63 -6.71
C ASP A 51 -37.32 -26.07 -6.55
N ALA A 52 -36.66 -26.44 -7.66
CA ALA A 52 -35.26 -26.89 -7.68
C ALA A 52 -34.26 -25.77 -7.92
N HIS A 53 -34.64 -24.68 -8.59
CA HIS A 53 -33.73 -23.66 -9.05
C HIS A 53 -34.13 -22.26 -8.59
N LYS A 54 -33.21 -21.59 -7.87
CA LYS A 54 -33.37 -20.20 -7.39
C LYS A 54 -32.21 -19.36 -7.91
N LEU A 55 -32.54 -18.27 -8.59
CA LEU A 55 -31.58 -17.32 -9.15
C LEU A 55 -31.69 -16.00 -8.40
N SER A 56 -30.56 -15.48 -7.88
CA SER A 56 -30.44 -14.13 -7.36
C SER A 56 -29.55 -13.31 -8.29
N LEU A 57 -30.07 -12.20 -8.78
CA LEU A 57 -29.30 -11.20 -9.54
C LEU A 57 -29.09 -9.98 -8.66
N ARG A 58 -27.87 -9.48 -8.58
CA ARG A 58 -27.51 -8.31 -7.77
C ARG A 58 -26.63 -7.35 -8.57
N TYR A 59 -26.98 -6.09 -8.51
CA TYR A 59 -26.19 -4.99 -9.03
C TYR A 59 -25.81 -4.06 -7.89
N ASN A 60 -24.54 -3.70 -7.77
CA ASN A 60 -24.03 -2.69 -6.85
C ASN A 60 -23.28 -1.63 -7.64
N TYR A 61 -23.53 -0.38 -7.31
CA TYR A 61 -22.76 0.76 -7.77
C TYR A 61 -22.41 1.66 -6.59
N THR A 62 -21.14 2.00 -6.45
CA THR A 62 -20.66 2.96 -5.46
C THR A 62 -19.72 3.93 -6.16
N THR A 63 -19.95 5.21 -5.96
CA THR A 63 -19.02 6.26 -6.38
C THR A 63 -18.72 7.16 -5.19
N ASN A 64 -17.46 7.55 -5.08
CA ASN A 64 -16.96 8.48 -4.08
C ASN A 64 -16.06 9.48 -4.78
N SER A 65 -16.27 10.78 -4.57
CA SER A 65 -15.40 11.85 -5.05
C SER A 65 -14.98 12.70 -3.85
N GLN A 66 -13.67 12.89 -3.67
CA GLN A 66 -13.10 13.61 -2.55
C GLN A 66 -12.10 14.66 -3.03
N ASP A 67 -12.30 15.91 -2.61
CA ASP A 67 -11.31 16.97 -2.76
C ASP A 67 -10.19 16.79 -1.74
N LEU A 68 -8.95 16.91 -2.20
CA LEU A 68 -7.74 16.78 -1.39
C LEU A 68 -6.83 17.99 -1.60
N GLY A 69 -6.06 18.32 -0.58
CA GLY A 69 -5.09 19.42 -0.62
C GLY A 69 -3.91 19.15 -1.57
N THR A 70 -3.04 20.15 -1.71
CA THR A 70 -1.84 20.02 -2.54
C THR A 70 -0.93 18.90 -2.05
N ASN A 71 -0.21 18.27 -2.98
CA ASN A 71 0.89 17.37 -2.60
C ASN A 71 1.99 18.16 -1.88
N ALA A 72 2.39 17.67 -0.70
CA ALA A 72 3.24 18.45 0.21
C ALA A 72 4.72 18.48 -0.16
N SER A 73 5.26 17.45 -0.81
CA SER A 73 6.72 17.24 -0.74
C SER A 73 7.42 16.82 -2.03
N SER A 74 6.71 16.55 -3.12
CA SER A 74 7.38 16.01 -4.31
C SER A 74 7.90 17.11 -5.22
N THR A 75 9.22 17.14 -5.41
CA THR A 75 9.90 18.06 -6.32
C THR A 75 10.97 17.31 -7.09
N VAL A 76 11.51 17.94 -8.16
CA VAL A 76 12.75 17.51 -8.80
C VAL A 76 13.93 18.20 -8.09
N GLY A 77 15.00 17.48 -7.90
CA GLY A 77 16.21 17.98 -7.21
C GLY A 77 16.01 18.11 -5.70
N THR A 78 16.65 19.10 -5.08
CA THR A 78 16.61 19.32 -3.63
C THR A 78 15.18 19.54 -3.16
N ARG A 79 14.83 18.95 -2.03
CA ARG A 79 13.54 19.13 -1.34
C ARG A 79 13.69 20.14 -0.21
N THR A 80 12.60 20.87 0.08
CA THR A 80 12.47 21.62 1.33
C THR A 80 11.73 20.78 2.37
N THR A 81 11.87 21.09 3.64
CA THR A 81 11.09 20.49 4.74
C THR A 81 9.65 21.01 4.76
N ALA A 82 9.40 22.17 4.17
CA ALA A 82 8.08 22.79 4.13
C ALA A 82 7.22 22.26 2.99
N GLY A 83 5.95 21.98 3.27
CA GLY A 83 4.94 21.70 2.23
C GLY A 83 4.55 22.94 1.43
N ARG A 84 3.82 22.74 0.31
CA ARG A 84 3.31 23.82 -0.54
C ARG A 84 2.25 24.70 0.12
N ILE A 85 1.62 24.22 1.18
CA ILE A 85 0.79 25.02 2.09
C ILE A 85 1.36 24.84 3.50
N SER A 86 1.97 25.89 4.03
CA SER A 86 2.67 25.90 5.32
C SER A 86 2.88 27.34 5.80
N GLU A 87 3.55 27.51 6.93
CA GLU A 87 3.99 28.83 7.38
C GLU A 87 4.97 29.52 6.38
N TYR A 88 5.62 28.75 5.49
CA TYR A 88 6.60 29.26 4.53
C TYR A 88 6.01 29.44 3.13
N ALA A 89 4.94 28.74 2.77
CA ALA A 89 4.50 28.65 1.38
C ALA A 89 2.98 28.65 1.23
N MET A 90 2.52 29.13 0.06
CA MET A 90 1.11 29.11 -0.38
C MET A 90 0.97 28.52 -1.77
N ALA A 91 -0.15 27.86 -2.03
CA ALA A 91 -0.51 27.35 -3.35
C ALA A 91 -1.95 27.73 -3.71
N PHE A 92 -2.22 27.82 -5.02
CA PHE A 92 -3.57 28.06 -5.53
C PHE A 92 -4.42 26.77 -5.50
N LYS A 93 -5.75 26.94 -5.50
CA LYS A 93 -6.73 25.83 -5.51
C LYS A 93 -6.49 24.83 -6.64
N ASN A 94 -6.13 25.32 -7.84
CA ASN A 94 -5.91 24.46 -9.00
C ASN A 94 -4.69 23.54 -8.83
N ASN A 95 -3.86 23.76 -7.81
CA ASN A 95 -2.78 22.86 -7.41
C ASN A 95 -3.25 21.72 -6.46
N CYS A 96 -4.51 21.76 -6.03
CA CYS A 96 -5.17 20.66 -5.32
C CYS A 96 -5.63 19.57 -6.31
N TYR A 97 -6.04 18.43 -5.77
CA TYR A 97 -6.48 17.30 -6.59
C TYR A 97 -7.77 16.67 -6.06
N MET A 98 -8.37 15.82 -6.86
CA MET A 98 -9.52 15.01 -6.49
C MET A 98 -9.19 13.52 -6.61
N MET A 99 -9.82 12.71 -5.75
CA MET A 99 -9.82 11.25 -5.86
C MET A 99 -11.23 10.78 -6.10
N ASP A 100 -11.43 10.15 -7.26
CA ASP A 100 -12.69 9.54 -7.65
C ASP A 100 -12.54 8.02 -7.60
N ASN A 101 -13.37 7.35 -6.78
CA ASN A 101 -13.37 5.92 -6.63
C ASN A 101 -14.72 5.37 -7.09
N ASN A 102 -14.73 4.58 -8.15
CA ASN A 102 -15.93 3.99 -8.74
C ASN A 102 -15.88 2.47 -8.66
N VAL A 103 -16.90 1.86 -8.09
CA VAL A 103 -17.04 0.42 -8.01
C VAL A 103 -18.40 0.02 -8.58
N MET A 104 -18.37 -0.77 -9.63
CA MET A 104 -19.56 -1.42 -10.20
C MET A 104 -19.39 -2.92 -10.09
N SER A 105 -20.40 -3.63 -9.60
CA SER A 105 -20.41 -5.09 -9.64
C SER A 105 -21.78 -5.64 -9.99
N PHE A 106 -21.77 -6.71 -10.78
CA PHE A 106 -22.91 -7.53 -11.12
C PHE A 106 -22.65 -8.96 -10.64
N THR A 107 -23.63 -9.56 -9.96
CA THR A 107 -23.55 -10.93 -9.44
C THR A 107 -24.78 -11.72 -9.85
N ALA A 108 -24.58 -12.94 -10.34
CA ALA A 108 -25.61 -13.95 -10.56
C ALA A 108 -25.30 -15.18 -9.68
N ASP A 109 -26.20 -15.54 -8.80
CA ASP A 109 -26.09 -16.64 -7.85
C ASP A 109 -27.23 -17.64 -8.13
N LEU A 110 -26.90 -18.78 -8.79
CA LEU A 110 -27.84 -19.84 -9.10
C LEU A 110 -27.67 -20.97 -8.09
N ASN A 111 -28.67 -21.18 -7.26
CA ASN A 111 -28.75 -22.29 -6.33
C ASN A 111 -29.70 -23.35 -6.88
N SER A 112 -29.17 -24.58 -7.09
CA SER A 112 -29.88 -25.71 -7.67
C SER A 112 -29.91 -26.88 -6.69
N ARG A 113 -31.08 -27.43 -6.42
CA ARG A 113 -31.27 -28.63 -5.63
C ARG A 113 -31.81 -29.72 -6.56
N PHE A 114 -30.94 -30.61 -7.04
CA PHE A 114 -31.34 -31.66 -7.97
C PHE A 114 -32.18 -32.77 -7.28
N ASN A 115 -31.83 -33.07 -6.02
CA ASN A 115 -32.57 -33.97 -5.14
C ASN A 115 -32.14 -33.71 -3.68
N ASP A 116 -32.57 -34.55 -2.73
CA ASP A 116 -32.24 -34.40 -1.31
C ASP A 116 -30.78 -34.62 -0.97
N LYS A 117 -29.99 -35.21 -1.87
CA LYS A 117 -28.56 -35.51 -1.67
C LYS A 117 -27.63 -34.65 -2.50
N ILE A 118 -28.11 -34.07 -3.59
CA ILE A 118 -27.25 -33.36 -4.56
C ILE A 118 -27.75 -31.95 -4.77
N SER A 119 -26.89 -30.98 -4.49
CA SER A 119 -27.14 -29.57 -4.75
C SER A 119 -25.93 -28.91 -5.39
N ASN A 120 -26.16 -27.85 -6.16
CA ASN A 120 -25.12 -27.06 -6.79
C ASN A 120 -25.33 -25.57 -6.54
N LYS A 121 -24.21 -24.83 -6.41
CA LYS A 121 -24.21 -23.38 -6.32
C LYS A 121 -23.23 -22.82 -7.34
N LEU A 122 -23.76 -22.15 -8.36
CA LEU A 122 -22.99 -21.43 -9.35
C LEU A 122 -23.05 -19.94 -9.08
N LEU A 123 -21.90 -19.32 -8.85
CA LEU A 123 -21.75 -17.88 -8.62
C LEU A 123 -20.91 -17.28 -9.74
N LEU A 124 -21.50 -16.31 -10.46
CA LEU A 124 -20.83 -15.50 -11.45
C LEU A 124 -20.76 -14.05 -10.94
N THR A 125 -19.59 -13.43 -11.01
CA THR A 125 -19.43 -12.02 -10.62
C THR A 125 -18.58 -11.29 -11.66
N TYR A 126 -19.05 -10.13 -12.06
CA TYR A 126 -18.24 -9.16 -12.80
C TYR A 126 -18.08 -7.90 -11.96
N SER A 127 -16.86 -7.40 -11.83
CA SER A 127 -16.58 -6.15 -11.13
C SER A 127 -15.68 -5.26 -11.98
N ASN A 128 -16.02 -3.97 -12.02
CA ASN A 128 -15.17 -2.91 -12.56
C ASN A 128 -14.88 -1.91 -11.43
N ILE A 129 -13.62 -1.80 -11.08
CA ILE A 129 -13.13 -0.90 -10.02
C ILE A 129 -12.24 0.11 -10.70
N GLU A 130 -12.53 1.38 -10.51
CA GLU A 130 -11.79 2.47 -11.13
C GLU A 130 -11.46 3.54 -10.10
N ASP A 131 -10.19 3.86 -9.98
CA ASP A 131 -9.66 4.94 -9.16
C ASP A 131 -9.00 5.96 -10.07
N VAL A 132 -9.47 7.20 -10.02
CA VAL A 132 -8.95 8.31 -10.82
C VAL A 132 -8.48 9.42 -9.90
N ARG A 133 -7.26 9.87 -10.12
CA ARG A 133 -6.74 11.09 -9.52
C ARG A 133 -6.74 12.20 -10.57
N SER A 134 -7.49 13.25 -10.31
CA SER A 134 -7.71 14.35 -11.26
C SER A 134 -7.46 15.72 -10.61
N SER A 135 -7.50 16.77 -11.39
CA SER A 135 -7.40 18.15 -10.91
C SER A 135 -8.47 19.02 -11.59
N ASN A 136 -8.92 20.05 -10.90
CA ASN A 136 -9.80 21.09 -11.48
C ASN A 136 -9.05 22.09 -12.38
N SER A 137 -7.72 21.96 -12.46
CA SER A 137 -6.89 22.81 -13.31
C SER A 137 -7.09 22.49 -14.79
N SER A 138 -7.11 23.50 -15.65
CA SER A 138 -6.80 23.31 -17.07
C SER A 138 -5.36 22.79 -17.21
N PRO A 139 -5.01 22.09 -18.33
CA PRO A 139 -3.64 21.67 -18.58
C PRO A 139 -2.69 22.85 -18.53
N PHE A 140 -1.76 22.84 -17.59
CA PHE A 140 -0.73 23.86 -17.42
C PHE A 140 0.43 23.27 -16.60
N PRO A 141 1.70 23.61 -16.89
CA PRO A 141 2.82 23.13 -16.11
C PRO A 141 2.71 23.46 -14.63
N HIS A 142 3.16 22.53 -13.79
CA HIS A 142 3.30 22.81 -12.37
C HIS A 142 4.51 23.69 -12.13
N ILE A 143 4.34 24.76 -11.38
CA ILE A 143 5.39 25.72 -11.07
C ILE A 143 5.58 25.77 -9.55
N ASP A 144 6.79 25.50 -9.08
CA ASP A 144 7.24 25.80 -7.73
C ASP A 144 8.19 26.99 -7.77
N ILE A 145 7.92 27.99 -6.95
CA ILE A 145 8.78 29.17 -6.76
C ILE A 145 9.33 29.09 -5.35
N TRP A 146 10.65 29.26 -5.23
CA TRP A 146 11.35 29.36 -3.97
C TRP A 146 11.62 30.82 -3.59
N ASP A 147 12.11 31.05 -2.39
CA ASP A 147 12.28 32.40 -1.82
C ASP A 147 13.65 33.04 -2.10
N GLY A 148 14.52 32.38 -2.84
CA GLY A 148 15.91 32.79 -3.03
C GLY A 148 16.90 32.12 -2.05
N ASP A 149 16.43 31.74 -0.87
CA ASP A 149 17.24 31.10 0.19
C ASP A 149 17.02 29.57 0.27
N GLY A 150 16.34 29.01 -0.71
CA GLY A 150 16.15 27.56 -0.84
C GLY A 150 14.93 26.99 -0.10
N GLN A 151 13.97 27.83 0.35
CA GLN A 151 12.72 27.41 0.93
C GLN A 151 11.54 27.58 -0.04
N ALA A 152 10.53 26.73 0.08
CA ALA A 152 9.30 26.86 -0.67
C ALA A 152 8.63 28.22 -0.40
N PHE A 153 8.01 28.82 -1.44
CA PHE A 153 7.34 30.11 -1.34
C PHE A 153 5.96 30.09 -2.00
N MET A 154 5.87 29.90 -3.33
CA MET A 154 4.58 29.85 -4.03
C MET A 154 4.50 28.68 -5.00
N SER A 155 3.29 28.13 -5.20
CA SER A 155 3.07 27.07 -6.19
C SER A 155 1.78 27.29 -6.96
N ALA A 156 1.81 26.96 -8.27
CA ALA A 156 0.68 27.04 -9.19
C ALA A 156 0.74 25.92 -10.23
N GLY A 157 -0.33 25.77 -11.01
CA GLY A 157 -0.41 24.83 -12.12
C GLY A 157 -1.09 23.51 -11.75
N TYR A 158 -1.10 22.60 -12.73
CA TYR A 158 -1.71 21.27 -12.57
C TYR A 158 -1.00 20.46 -11.49
N GLU A 159 -1.73 19.71 -10.69
CA GLU A 159 -1.13 18.92 -9.62
C GLU A 159 -0.21 17.82 -10.21
N LEU A 160 0.94 17.61 -9.59
CA LEU A 160 2.08 16.84 -10.12
C LEU A 160 1.80 15.39 -10.50
N PHE A 161 0.86 14.74 -9.81
CA PHE A 161 0.58 13.32 -9.95
C PHE A 161 -0.78 13.04 -10.59
N SER A 162 -1.55 14.08 -10.94
CA SER A 162 -2.95 13.92 -11.35
C SER A 162 -3.14 13.81 -12.87
N TRP A 163 -2.10 14.07 -13.67
CA TRP A 163 -2.21 13.96 -15.13
C TRP A 163 -2.27 12.49 -15.55
N ASN A 164 -3.38 12.10 -16.21
CA ASN A 164 -3.61 10.71 -16.63
C ASN A 164 -3.34 9.68 -15.53
N ASN A 165 -3.68 9.99 -14.28
CA ASN A 165 -3.49 9.07 -13.17
C ASN A 165 -4.78 8.29 -12.93
N LYS A 166 -4.79 7.04 -13.41
CA LYS A 166 -5.95 6.16 -13.36
C LYS A 166 -5.51 4.71 -13.15
N VAL A 167 -6.17 4.03 -12.23
CA VAL A 167 -6.10 2.58 -12.08
C VAL A 167 -7.48 1.99 -12.36
N GLN A 168 -7.56 0.97 -13.22
CA GLN A 168 -8.80 0.26 -13.48
C GLN A 168 -8.59 -1.24 -13.40
N ASN A 169 -9.43 -1.93 -12.61
CA ASN A 169 -9.42 -3.37 -12.47
C ASN A 169 -10.75 -3.95 -12.94
N LYS A 170 -10.71 -4.77 -13.98
CA LYS A 170 -11.85 -5.54 -14.48
C LYS A 170 -11.67 -6.98 -14.06
N ILE A 171 -12.61 -7.50 -13.28
CA ILE A 171 -12.52 -8.83 -12.68
C ILE A 171 -13.79 -9.61 -13.06
N PHE A 172 -13.60 -10.76 -13.69
CA PHE A 172 -14.66 -11.73 -13.93
C PHE A 172 -14.36 -13.00 -13.13
N ASN A 173 -15.32 -13.42 -12.31
CA ASN A 173 -15.14 -14.55 -11.40
C ASN A 173 -16.26 -15.58 -11.59
N VAL A 174 -15.87 -16.85 -11.63
CA VAL A 174 -16.77 -18.02 -11.67
C VAL A 174 -16.41 -18.91 -10.49
N ASN A 175 -17.39 -19.24 -9.66
CA ASN A 175 -17.25 -20.24 -8.61
C ASN A 175 -18.41 -21.23 -8.75
N ASP A 176 -18.11 -22.50 -8.86
CA ASP A 176 -19.09 -23.57 -8.91
C ASP A 176 -18.81 -24.59 -7.81
N ASN A 177 -19.84 -24.92 -7.03
CA ASN A 177 -19.76 -25.81 -5.89
C ASN A 177 -20.83 -26.90 -6.00
N LEU A 178 -20.42 -28.13 -6.20
CA LEU A 178 -21.26 -29.32 -6.13
C LEU A 178 -21.19 -29.89 -4.70
N ASN A 179 -22.32 -30.04 -4.05
CA ASN A 179 -22.45 -30.66 -2.74
C ASN A 179 -23.18 -31.99 -2.87
N ILE A 180 -22.62 -33.05 -2.27
CA ILE A 180 -23.16 -34.41 -2.27
C ILE A 180 -23.24 -34.92 -0.83
N ILE A 181 -24.40 -35.40 -0.41
CA ILE A 181 -24.63 -36.00 0.91
C ILE A 181 -24.66 -37.53 0.75
N LEU A 182 -23.73 -38.22 1.41
CA LEU A 182 -23.57 -39.65 1.37
C LEU A 182 -23.51 -40.21 2.83
N GLY A 183 -24.66 -40.53 3.39
CA GLY A 183 -24.74 -40.93 4.80
C GLY A 183 -24.21 -39.83 5.72
N ASP A 184 -23.16 -40.12 6.48
CA ASP A 184 -22.52 -39.21 7.42
C ASP A 184 -21.50 -38.25 6.76
N HIS A 185 -21.32 -38.33 5.45
CA HIS A 185 -20.40 -37.52 4.68
C HIS A 185 -21.12 -36.43 3.89
N ARG A 186 -20.56 -35.23 3.92
CA ARG A 186 -20.93 -34.11 3.04
C ARG A 186 -19.74 -33.69 2.20
N ILE A 187 -19.72 -34.16 0.98
CA ILE A 187 -18.63 -33.89 0.03
C ILE A 187 -18.95 -32.60 -0.72
N THR A 188 -17.99 -31.69 -0.75
CA THR A 188 -18.02 -30.50 -1.61
C THR A 188 -16.87 -30.60 -2.61
N ALA A 189 -17.19 -30.58 -3.89
CA ALA A 189 -16.22 -30.45 -4.97
C ALA A 189 -16.48 -29.13 -5.72
N GLY A 190 -15.44 -28.41 -6.09
CA GLY A 190 -15.64 -27.13 -6.73
C GLY A 190 -14.50 -26.69 -7.64
N ILE A 191 -14.85 -25.73 -8.48
CA ILE A 191 -13.93 -25.02 -9.33
C ILE A 191 -14.05 -23.51 -9.05
N SER A 192 -12.95 -22.79 -9.19
CA SER A 192 -12.93 -21.34 -9.23
C SER A 192 -12.09 -20.88 -10.41
N PHE A 193 -12.57 -19.88 -11.09
CA PHE A 193 -11.86 -19.22 -12.17
C PHE A 193 -12.01 -17.73 -12.00
N GLU A 194 -10.91 -16.98 -12.05
CA GLU A 194 -10.91 -15.53 -11.99
C GLU A 194 -10.03 -14.98 -13.10
N TYR A 195 -10.64 -14.27 -14.04
CA TYR A 195 -9.94 -13.45 -15.02
C TYR A 195 -9.81 -12.03 -14.48
N GLN A 196 -8.61 -11.47 -14.53
CA GLN A 196 -8.34 -10.11 -14.08
C GLN A 196 -7.59 -9.35 -15.18
N LYS A 197 -8.03 -8.12 -15.44
CA LYS A 197 -7.32 -7.15 -16.26
C LYS A 197 -7.12 -5.88 -15.46
N ALA A 198 -5.86 -5.54 -15.19
CA ALA A 198 -5.46 -4.30 -14.55
C ALA A 198 -4.87 -3.35 -15.58
N LEU A 199 -5.33 -2.11 -15.54
CA LEU A 199 -4.85 -0.99 -16.34
C LEU A 199 -4.32 0.07 -15.39
N ASN A 200 -3.14 0.61 -15.67
CA ASN A 200 -2.52 1.66 -14.86
C ASN A 200 -1.90 2.73 -15.74
N ASN A 201 -2.42 3.96 -15.62
CA ASN A 201 -1.84 5.15 -16.20
C ASN A 201 -1.23 5.96 -15.06
N PHE A 202 0.00 6.40 -15.21
CA PHE A 202 0.67 7.22 -14.23
C PHE A 202 1.73 8.09 -14.89
N MET A 203 1.44 9.36 -15.05
CA MET A 203 2.33 10.34 -15.68
C MET A 203 2.69 11.46 -14.70
N ARG A 204 3.62 11.17 -13.79
CA ARG A 204 4.17 12.22 -12.93
C ARG A 204 4.78 13.33 -13.77
N PHE A 205 4.47 14.58 -13.49
CA PHE A 205 4.88 15.74 -14.30
C PHE A 205 4.34 15.74 -15.74
N GLY A 206 3.22 15.11 -16.01
CA GLY A 206 2.72 14.96 -17.39
C GLY A 206 2.37 16.26 -18.10
N THR A 207 2.18 17.37 -17.39
CA THR A 207 2.01 18.72 -17.93
C THR A 207 3.31 19.55 -17.92
N GLY A 208 4.41 18.97 -17.44
CA GLY A 208 5.67 19.67 -17.15
C GLY A 208 5.74 20.20 -15.72
N TYR A 209 6.95 20.24 -15.20
CA TYR A 209 7.27 20.79 -13.88
C TYR A 209 8.43 21.75 -13.99
N TYR A 210 8.28 22.95 -13.45
CA TYR A 210 9.31 23.98 -13.38
C TYR A 210 9.55 24.39 -11.93
N LYS A 211 10.81 24.51 -11.52
CA LYS A 211 11.20 25.08 -10.24
C LYS A 211 12.13 26.26 -10.45
N TYR A 212 11.77 27.40 -9.88
CA TYR A 212 12.56 28.63 -9.90
C TYR A 212 13.17 28.92 -8.54
N ALA A 213 14.38 29.46 -8.53
CA ALA A 213 15.09 29.81 -7.29
C ALA A 213 14.42 30.97 -6.56
N SER A 214 13.79 31.89 -7.29
CA SER A 214 13.08 33.05 -6.73
C SER A 214 11.89 33.47 -7.62
N PHE A 215 11.03 34.32 -7.06
CA PHE A 215 9.93 34.92 -7.83
C PHE A 215 10.44 35.88 -8.92
N ASP A 216 11.54 36.58 -8.66
CA ASP A 216 12.17 37.45 -9.66
C ASP A 216 12.74 36.64 -10.84
N ASP A 217 13.33 35.46 -10.61
CA ASP A 217 13.78 34.58 -11.67
C ASP A 217 12.60 34.11 -12.55
N PHE A 218 11.48 33.73 -11.95
CA PHE A 218 10.28 33.39 -12.72
C PHE A 218 9.78 34.57 -13.56
N LYS A 219 9.66 35.75 -12.95
CA LYS A 219 9.16 36.97 -13.59
C LYS A 219 10.03 37.40 -14.77
N ASN A 220 11.32 37.33 -14.60
CA ASN A 220 12.32 37.72 -15.62
C ASN A 220 12.56 36.64 -16.67
N GLY A 221 11.95 35.47 -16.56
CA GLY A 221 12.14 34.35 -17.46
C GLY A 221 13.56 33.75 -17.39
N SER A 222 14.19 33.77 -16.22
CA SER A 222 15.46 33.07 -15.99
C SER A 222 15.28 31.56 -16.23
N ALA A 223 16.36 30.84 -16.48
CA ALA A 223 16.33 29.40 -16.54
C ALA A 223 15.85 28.82 -15.20
N PRO A 224 14.98 27.79 -15.18
CA PRO A 224 14.57 27.13 -13.94
C PRO A 224 15.77 26.40 -13.31
N ILE A 225 15.73 26.14 -12.01
CA ILE A 225 16.76 25.35 -11.30
C ILE A 225 16.47 23.85 -11.31
N ALA A 226 15.26 23.45 -11.71
CA ALA A 226 14.91 22.07 -11.98
C ALA A 226 13.72 21.99 -12.94
N PHE A 227 13.67 20.92 -13.72
CA PHE A 227 12.61 20.61 -14.66
C PHE A 227 12.25 19.12 -14.58
N GLY A 228 10.96 18.80 -14.76
CA GLY A 228 10.47 17.43 -14.87
C GLY A 228 9.41 17.31 -15.94
N LEU A 229 9.41 16.19 -16.66
CA LEU A 229 8.39 15.88 -17.68
C LEU A 229 8.24 14.37 -17.81
N THR A 230 6.99 13.91 -17.89
CA THR A 230 6.65 12.56 -18.36
C THR A 230 5.76 12.66 -19.58
N TYR A 231 6.10 11.94 -20.63
CA TYR A 231 5.36 11.92 -21.88
C TYR A 231 5.37 10.52 -22.50
N GLY A 232 4.28 10.16 -23.18
CA GLY A 232 4.20 8.90 -23.94
C GLY A 232 5.03 8.97 -25.22
N TYR A 233 5.64 7.85 -25.57
CA TYR A 233 6.37 7.72 -26.84
C TYR A 233 5.43 7.80 -28.04
N ASN A 234 5.96 8.21 -29.20
CA ASN A 234 5.23 8.33 -30.47
C ASN A 234 3.96 9.20 -30.40
N GLY A 235 3.94 10.18 -29.48
CA GLY A 235 2.79 11.06 -29.27
C GLY A 235 1.62 10.39 -28.56
N GLU A 236 1.82 9.24 -27.92
CA GLU A 236 0.76 8.58 -27.13
C GLU A 236 0.38 9.47 -25.94
N ALA A 237 -0.88 9.92 -25.95
CA ALA A 237 -1.40 10.82 -24.91
C ALA A 237 -1.67 10.09 -23.58
N ASN A 238 -2.00 8.81 -23.64
CA ASN A 238 -2.38 7.97 -22.50
C ASN A 238 -1.59 6.66 -22.46
N PRO A 239 -0.28 6.70 -22.20
CA PRO A 239 0.52 5.49 -22.12
C PRO A 239 0.04 4.61 -20.95
N GLU A 240 -0.67 3.53 -21.27
CA GLU A 240 -1.34 2.66 -20.32
C GLU A 240 -0.60 1.33 -20.16
N ALA A 241 -0.14 1.05 -18.94
CA ALA A 241 0.36 -0.25 -18.59
C ALA A 241 -0.80 -1.22 -18.37
N SER A 242 -0.85 -2.29 -19.15
CA SER A 242 -1.89 -3.32 -19.08
C SER A 242 -1.31 -4.66 -18.67
N VAL A 243 -1.92 -5.30 -17.69
CA VAL A 243 -1.62 -6.68 -17.30
C VAL A 243 -2.90 -7.49 -17.24
N SER A 244 -2.83 -8.73 -17.74
CA SER A 244 -3.97 -9.66 -17.74
C SER A 244 -3.52 -11.03 -17.27
N PHE A 245 -4.30 -11.62 -16.36
CA PHE A 245 -4.01 -12.96 -15.86
C PHE A 245 -5.29 -13.70 -15.45
N ALA A 246 -5.17 -15.02 -15.37
CA ALA A 246 -6.21 -15.90 -14.91
C ALA A 246 -5.71 -16.73 -13.73
N GLN A 247 -6.45 -16.69 -12.62
CA GLN A 247 -6.26 -17.60 -11.50
C GLN A 247 -7.31 -18.69 -11.56
N SER A 248 -6.87 -19.94 -11.68
CA SER A 248 -7.72 -21.12 -11.68
C SER A 248 -7.53 -21.92 -10.41
N GLY A 249 -8.59 -22.47 -9.85
CA GLY A 249 -8.54 -23.32 -8.67
C GLY A 249 -9.51 -24.49 -8.78
N ILE A 250 -9.07 -25.66 -8.33
CA ILE A 250 -9.92 -26.83 -8.13
C ILE A 250 -9.79 -27.30 -6.68
N TYR A 251 -10.86 -27.76 -6.10
CA TYR A 251 -10.86 -28.19 -4.70
C TYR A 251 -11.89 -29.28 -4.43
N GLY A 252 -11.56 -30.10 -3.43
CA GLY A 252 -12.46 -31.09 -2.85
C GLY A 252 -12.33 -31.10 -1.34
N GLN A 253 -13.45 -31.23 -0.65
CA GLN A 253 -13.53 -31.28 0.80
C GLN A 253 -14.60 -32.29 1.21
N ASP A 254 -14.33 -33.02 2.28
CA ASP A 254 -15.31 -33.86 2.96
C ASP A 254 -15.52 -33.35 4.39
N GLU A 255 -16.76 -33.27 4.77
CA GLU A 255 -17.24 -33.01 6.13
C GLU A 255 -17.88 -34.32 6.62
N TRP A 256 -17.18 -35.02 7.52
CA TRP A 256 -17.54 -36.33 8.01
C TRP A 256 -18.04 -36.23 9.46
N ASN A 257 -19.30 -36.56 9.69
CA ASN A 257 -19.88 -36.72 11.02
C ASN A 257 -19.53 -38.12 11.56
N ILE A 258 -18.34 -38.25 12.18
CA ILE A 258 -17.85 -39.52 12.73
C ILE A 258 -18.80 -40.03 13.83
N SER A 259 -19.42 -39.10 14.55
CA SER A 259 -20.49 -39.37 15.54
C SER A 259 -21.35 -38.11 15.71
N ASP A 260 -22.45 -38.20 16.47
CA ASP A 260 -23.27 -37.05 16.82
C ASP A 260 -22.52 -35.94 17.57
N ARG A 261 -21.35 -36.28 18.13
CA ARG A 261 -20.50 -35.37 18.91
C ARG A 261 -19.23 -34.92 18.23
N PHE A 262 -18.77 -35.62 17.20
CA PHE A 262 -17.49 -35.36 16.59
C PHE A 262 -17.59 -35.28 15.07
N LYS A 263 -17.26 -34.11 14.53
CA LYS A 263 -17.19 -33.81 13.11
C LYS A 263 -15.75 -33.54 12.69
N LEU A 264 -15.30 -34.18 11.63
CA LEU A 264 -14.01 -33.97 10.98
C LEU A 264 -14.26 -33.34 9.61
N THR A 265 -13.47 -32.34 9.26
CA THR A 265 -13.47 -31.73 7.92
C THR A 265 -12.06 -31.81 7.35
N TYR A 266 -11.89 -32.31 6.14
CA TYR A 266 -10.60 -32.34 5.46
C TYR A 266 -10.77 -32.13 3.95
N GLY A 267 -9.74 -31.55 3.35
CA GLY A 267 -9.79 -31.26 1.91
C GLY A 267 -8.50 -30.68 1.38
N ILE A 268 -8.47 -30.53 0.08
CA ILE A 268 -7.35 -29.94 -0.64
C ILE A 268 -7.85 -28.97 -1.71
N ARG A 269 -7.09 -27.90 -1.92
CA ARG A 269 -7.27 -26.96 -3.02
C ARG A 269 -5.96 -26.80 -3.78
N LEU A 270 -6.04 -26.74 -5.08
CA LEU A 270 -4.94 -26.45 -6.01
C LEU A 270 -5.24 -25.13 -6.70
N ASP A 271 -4.33 -24.19 -6.66
CA ASP A 271 -4.43 -22.88 -7.32
C ASP A 271 -3.28 -22.69 -8.31
N MET A 272 -3.55 -22.07 -9.44
CA MET A 272 -2.56 -21.73 -10.45
C MET A 272 -2.86 -20.34 -11.02
N LEU A 273 -1.81 -19.49 -11.12
CA LEU A 273 -1.86 -18.20 -11.78
C LEU A 273 -1.19 -18.29 -13.16
N ASN A 274 -1.91 -17.87 -14.19
CA ASN A 274 -1.41 -17.78 -15.57
C ASN A 274 -1.42 -16.31 -16.01
N TYR A 275 -0.30 -15.85 -16.56
CA TYR A 275 -0.17 -14.53 -17.16
C TYR A 275 -0.58 -14.61 -18.63
N LEU A 276 -1.46 -13.73 -19.10
CA LEU A 276 -2.16 -13.85 -20.37
C LEU A 276 -1.70 -12.87 -21.44
N ASN A 277 -0.94 -11.84 -21.07
CA ASN A 277 -0.37 -10.88 -22.02
C ASN A 277 1.16 -10.93 -22.02
N SER A 278 1.75 -10.59 -23.17
CA SER A 278 3.19 -10.37 -23.31
C SER A 278 3.53 -8.93 -22.97
N LEU A 279 4.76 -8.71 -22.53
CA LEU A 279 5.34 -7.40 -22.28
C LEU A 279 6.57 -7.21 -23.15
N GLU A 280 6.98 -5.97 -23.33
CA GLU A 280 8.22 -5.65 -24.04
C GLU A 280 9.43 -5.64 -23.10
N THR A 281 10.50 -6.30 -23.49
CA THR A 281 11.78 -6.26 -22.78
C THR A 281 12.53 -4.98 -23.10
N ASN A 282 12.88 -4.20 -22.08
CA ASN A 282 13.90 -3.18 -22.20
C ASN A 282 15.28 -3.85 -22.18
N LYS A 283 15.93 -3.91 -23.36
CA LYS A 283 17.22 -4.58 -23.51
C LYS A 283 18.33 -3.91 -22.72
N GLY A 284 18.30 -2.57 -22.62
CA GLY A 284 19.26 -1.83 -21.79
C GLY A 284 19.14 -2.19 -20.31
N TYR A 285 17.93 -2.38 -19.78
CA TYR A 285 17.74 -2.85 -18.40
C TYR A 285 18.23 -4.27 -18.20
N LEU A 286 17.91 -5.17 -19.17
CA LEU A 286 18.34 -6.55 -19.12
C LEU A 286 19.87 -6.72 -19.18
N ASP A 287 20.57 -5.80 -19.86
CA ASP A 287 22.04 -5.79 -20.01
C ASP A 287 22.78 -5.35 -18.73
N ILE A 288 22.08 -4.73 -17.78
CA ILE A 288 22.67 -4.34 -16.49
C ILE A 288 22.89 -5.59 -15.63
N ASP A 289 24.12 -5.77 -15.16
CA ASP A 289 24.47 -6.80 -14.19
C ASP A 289 24.41 -6.24 -12.75
N PHE A 290 23.50 -6.73 -11.94
CA PHE A 290 23.39 -6.44 -10.53
C PHE A 290 24.02 -7.58 -9.70
N ASN A 291 25.34 -7.73 -9.77
CA ASN A 291 26.10 -8.79 -9.11
C ASN A 291 25.61 -10.20 -9.51
N GLY A 292 25.55 -10.49 -10.79
CA GLY A 292 25.09 -11.76 -11.37
C GLY A 292 23.56 -11.89 -11.46
N ARG A 293 22.81 -10.82 -11.16
CA ARG A 293 21.34 -10.77 -11.30
C ARG A 293 20.93 -9.81 -12.39
N HIS A 294 19.91 -10.17 -13.16
CA HIS A 294 19.37 -9.34 -14.24
C HIS A 294 17.86 -9.18 -14.08
N ILE A 295 17.32 -8.08 -14.60
CA ILE A 295 15.88 -7.79 -14.60
C ILE A 295 15.38 -7.79 -16.04
N ASP A 296 14.51 -8.72 -16.37
CA ASP A 296 13.81 -8.79 -17.66
C ASP A 296 12.39 -8.24 -17.51
N THR A 297 12.18 -7.01 -17.97
CA THR A 297 10.87 -6.31 -17.87
C THR A 297 9.81 -6.89 -18.81
N GLY A 298 10.21 -7.73 -19.76
CA GLY A 298 9.32 -8.43 -20.71
C GLY A 298 8.87 -9.80 -20.26
N LYS A 299 9.33 -10.29 -19.10
CA LYS A 299 9.12 -11.68 -18.71
C LYS A 299 8.30 -11.81 -17.44
N TRP A 300 7.23 -12.57 -17.53
CA TRP A 300 6.43 -12.96 -16.39
C TRP A 300 7.07 -14.11 -15.60
N PRO A 301 6.74 -14.23 -14.29
CA PRO A 301 7.11 -15.40 -13.50
C PRO A 301 6.56 -16.70 -14.11
N LYS A 302 7.21 -17.81 -13.79
CA LYS A 302 6.73 -19.15 -14.18
C LYS A 302 5.40 -19.46 -13.49
N ALA A 303 4.46 -20.03 -14.21
CA ALA A 303 3.24 -20.56 -13.60
C ALA A 303 3.58 -21.68 -12.61
N ASN A 304 2.99 -21.62 -11.42
CA ASN A 304 3.20 -22.58 -10.35
C ASN A 304 1.84 -23.08 -9.84
N VAL A 305 1.75 -24.37 -9.57
CA VAL A 305 0.61 -24.95 -8.86
C VAL A 305 0.87 -24.85 -7.36
N LEU A 306 -0.04 -24.21 -6.64
CA LEU A 306 0.02 -24.00 -5.21
C LEU A 306 -0.96 -24.96 -4.49
N PHE A 307 -0.43 -25.71 -3.55
CA PHE A 307 -1.18 -26.71 -2.77
C PHE A 307 -1.67 -26.10 -1.46
N SER A 308 -2.96 -26.28 -1.16
CA SER A 308 -3.63 -25.74 0.02
C SER A 308 -4.45 -26.83 0.73
N PRO A 309 -3.78 -27.80 1.41
CA PRO A 309 -4.46 -28.81 2.24
C PRO A 309 -5.06 -28.17 3.50
N ARG A 310 -6.17 -28.74 3.98
CA ARG A 310 -6.89 -28.28 5.18
C ARG A 310 -7.44 -29.46 5.96
N ILE A 311 -7.41 -29.35 7.29
CA ILE A 311 -8.09 -30.25 8.19
C ILE A 311 -8.65 -29.46 9.37
N GLY A 312 -9.83 -29.82 9.83
CA GLY A 312 -10.47 -29.20 10.98
C GLY A 312 -11.41 -30.18 11.68
N PHE A 313 -11.75 -29.87 12.90
CA PHE A 313 -12.66 -30.67 13.70
C PHE A 313 -13.55 -29.81 14.58
N ASN A 314 -14.70 -30.39 14.97
CA ASN A 314 -15.60 -29.85 15.98
C ASN A 314 -16.03 -30.99 16.87
N TRP A 315 -15.81 -30.88 18.17
CA TRP A 315 -16.09 -31.90 19.16
C TRP A 315 -16.93 -31.36 20.30
N ASP A 316 -18.15 -31.89 20.45
CA ASP A 316 -18.98 -31.71 21.62
C ASP A 316 -18.56 -32.73 22.68
N ILE A 317 -17.72 -32.30 23.63
CA ILE A 317 -17.08 -33.19 24.62
C ILE A 317 -18.10 -33.87 25.51
N LYS A 318 -19.13 -33.15 25.96
CA LYS A 318 -20.14 -33.66 26.86
C LYS A 318 -21.37 -34.23 26.15
N GLY A 319 -21.63 -33.84 24.89
CA GLY A 319 -22.77 -34.25 24.10
C GLY A 319 -24.05 -33.43 24.37
N ASP A 320 -23.97 -32.43 25.22
CA ASP A 320 -25.05 -31.49 25.57
C ASP A 320 -24.79 -30.07 25.04
N GLN A 321 -23.77 -29.91 24.19
CA GLN A 321 -23.28 -28.68 23.62
C GLN A 321 -22.73 -27.65 24.63
N SER A 322 -22.63 -28.01 25.90
CA SER A 322 -22.12 -27.09 26.93
C SER A 322 -20.60 -26.91 26.90
N LEU A 323 -19.87 -27.90 26.37
CA LEU A 323 -18.40 -27.83 26.24
C LEU A 323 -17.99 -28.34 24.87
N LYS A 324 -17.53 -27.40 24.00
CA LYS A 324 -17.07 -27.72 22.65
C LYS A 324 -15.57 -27.39 22.49
N LEU A 325 -14.86 -28.30 21.84
CA LEU A 325 -13.51 -28.06 21.35
C LEU A 325 -13.54 -28.04 19.83
N ARG A 326 -13.07 -26.96 19.23
CA ARG A 326 -12.99 -26.83 17.77
C ARG A 326 -11.61 -26.35 17.36
N GLY A 327 -11.16 -26.78 16.19
CA GLY A 327 -9.89 -26.36 15.68
C GLY A 327 -9.66 -26.81 14.27
N GLY A 328 -8.54 -26.32 13.70
CA GLY A 328 -8.14 -26.71 12.37
C GLY A 328 -6.80 -26.13 11.99
N THR A 329 -6.21 -26.72 10.97
CA THR A 329 -4.98 -26.26 10.37
C THR A 329 -5.03 -26.40 8.86
N GLY A 330 -4.31 -25.54 8.14
CA GLY A 330 -4.27 -25.59 6.68
C GLY A 330 -3.38 -24.53 6.07
N ILE A 331 -3.13 -24.71 4.79
CA ILE A 331 -2.43 -23.74 3.94
C ILE A 331 -3.48 -22.98 3.13
N PHE A 332 -3.29 -21.68 3.02
CA PHE A 332 -4.20 -20.79 2.31
C PHE A 332 -3.42 -19.94 1.33
N THR A 333 -3.84 -19.97 0.05
CA THR A 333 -3.33 -19.10 -1.00
C THR A 333 -4.13 -17.81 -1.01
N GLY A 334 -3.43 -16.68 -1.00
CA GLY A 334 -3.99 -15.34 -1.01
C GLY A 334 -3.97 -14.69 -2.40
N ARG A 335 -4.37 -13.42 -2.43
CA ARG A 335 -4.28 -12.53 -3.59
C ARG A 335 -3.20 -11.47 -3.34
N ILE A 336 -2.77 -10.82 -4.41
CA ILE A 336 -1.86 -9.68 -4.37
C ILE A 336 -2.57 -8.45 -4.98
N PRO A 337 -2.32 -7.24 -4.49
CA PRO A 337 -2.77 -6.03 -5.15
C PRO A 337 -2.22 -5.95 -6.58
N LEU A 338 -3.12 -5.75 -7.57
CA LEU A 338 -2.77 -5.80 -8.99
C LEU A 338 -1.75 -4.74 -9.39
N VAL A 339 -1.70 -3.62 -8.66
CA VAL A 339 -0.73 -2.54 -8.87
C VAL A 339 0.71 -3.02 -8.75
N PHE A 340 0.99 -4.05 -7.96
CA PHE A 340 2.35 -4.60 -7.86
C PHE A 340 2.81 -5.26 -9.17
N PHE A 341 1.88 -5.85 -9.92
CA PHE A 341 2.19 -6.39 -11.24
C PHE A 341 2.29 -5.28 -12.31
N THR A 342 1.45 -4.23 -12.23
CA THR A 342 1.51 -3.12 -13.19
C THR A 342 2.74 -2.24 -13.03
N ASN A 343 3.38 -2.25 -11.86
CA ASN A 343 4.62 -1.50 -11.63
C ASN A 343 5.73 -1.87 -12.62
N MET A 344 5.82 -3.14 -13.04
CA MET A 344 6.85 -3.58 -13.99
C MET A 344 6.67 -2.90 -15.38
N PRO A 345 5.55 -3.04 -16.11
CA PRO A 345 5.39 -2.35 -17.40
C PRO A 345 5.33 -0.83 -17.28
N THR A 346 4.80 -0.28 -16.17
CA THR A 346 4.79 1.18 -15.96
C THR A 346 6.21 1.76 -15.90
N ASN A 347 7.16 1.03 -15.29
CA ASN A 347 8.55 1.47 -15.11
C ASN A 347 9.54 0.75 -16.07
N ALA A 348 9.04 0.10 -17.12
CA ALA A 348 9.90 -0.57 -18.10
C ALA A 348 10.61 0.42 -19.03
N GLY A 349 10.20 1.70 -19.07
CA GLY A 349 10.74 2.69 -20.00
C GLY A 349 10.32 2.47 -21.45
N MET A 350 9.33 1.60 -21.72
CA MET A 350 8.88 1.24 -23.08
C MET A 350 7.60 1.97 -23.52
N LEU A 351 6.80 2.43 -22.54
CA LEU A 351 5.52 3.12 -22.80
C LEU A 351 5.66 4.64 -22.79
N GLN A 352 6.49 5.15 -21.91
CA GLN A 352 6.66 6.58 -21.63
C GLN A 352 8.09 6.89 -21.21
N ASN A 353 8.48 8.14 -21.39
CA ASN A 353 9.73 8.66 -20.88
C ASN A 353 9.48 9.61 -19.72
N THR A 354 10.26 9.49 -18.66
CA THR A 354 10.25 10.42 -17.52
C THR A 354 11.63 11.00 -17.34
N VAL A 355 11.73 12.32 -17.48
CA VAL A 355 12.99 13.05 -17.31
C VAL A 355 12.90 13.95 -16.08
N GLN A 356 14.03 14.08 -15.37
CA GLN A 356 14.23 15.00 -14.26
C GLN A 356 15.59 15.66 -14.47
N ILE A 357 15.60 16.97 -14.73
CA ILE A 357 16.78 17.73 -15.13
C ILE A 357 17.11 18.73 -14.03
N THR A 358 18.35 18.69 -13.54
CA THR A 358 18.94 19.67 -12.60
C THR A 358 20.27 20.22 -13.11
N ASP A 359 20.75 19.76 -14.27
CA ASP A 359 21.92 20.28 -14.90
C ASP A 359 21.66 21.67 -15.50
N SER A 360 22.37 22.68 -15.02
CA SER A 360 22.14 24.06 -15.37
C SER A 360 22.34 24.35 -16.86
N LYS A 361 23.25 23.61 -17.55
CA LYS A 361 23.50 23.81 -18.98
C LYS A 361 22.32 23.33 -19.82
N GLN A 362 21.69 22.21 -19.41
CA GLN A 362 20.50 21.72 -20.08
C GLN A 362 19.30 22.64 -19.80
N LEU A 363 19.19 23.15 -18.57
CA LEU A 363 18.09 24.04 -18.16
C LEU A 363 18.15 25.41 -18.83
N GLU A 364 19.30 25.87 -19.31
CA GLU A 364 19.43 27.14 -20.05
C GLU A 364 18.57 27.14 -21.34
N ALA A 365 18.28 25.97 -21.92
CA ALA A 365 17.37 25.86 -23.07
C ALA A 365 15.90 26.23 -22.72
N LEU A 366 15.54 26.28 -21.44
CA LEU A 366 14.21 26.66 -20.95
C LEU A 366 14.13 28.13 -20.49
N LYS A 367 15.17 28.93 -20.77
CA LYS A 367 15.15 30.36 -20.51
C LYS A 367 14.13 31.06 -21.43
N GLY A 368 13.54 32.16 -20.96
CA GLY A 368 12.51 32.94 -21.67
C GLY A 368 11.10 32.73 -21.11
N GLY A 369 10.92 31.81 -20.20
CA GLY A 369 9.66 31.56 -19.51
C GLY A 369 9.21 30.12 -19.63
N VAL A 370 7.97 29.88 -19.18
CA VAL A 370 7.37 28.54 -19.14
C VAL A 370 6.88 28.14 -20.54
N ILE A 371 7.34 27.01 -21.04
CA ILE A 371 6.76 26.36 -22.22
C ILE A 371 5.56 25.56 -21.74
N THR A 372 4.39 25.73 -22.33
CA THR A 372 3.14 25.07 -21.92
C THR A 372 2.76 23.88 -22.79
N ASP A 373 3.33 23.78 -23.99
CA ASP A 373 3.11 22.66 -24.91
C ASP A 373 4.17 21.57 -24.70
N VAL A 374 3.72 20.34 -24.44
CA VAL A 374 4.58 19.18 -24.14
C VAL A 374 5.48 18.83 -25.35
N ASN A 375 4.97 18.90 -26.59
CA ASN A 375 5.77 18.61 -27.78
C ASN A 375 6.86 19.66 -27.98
N GLN A 376 6.57 20.92 -27.67
CA GLN A 376 7.57 21.97 -27.68
C GLN A 376 8.65 21.75 -26.60
N MET A 377 8.28 21.29 -25.39
CA MET A 377 9.25 20.92 -24.35
C MET A 377 10.18 19.80 -24.83
N ILE A 378 9.62 18.73 -25.42
CA ILE A 378 10.36 17.59 -25.98
C ILE A 378 11.37 18.08 -27.02
N ASN A 379 10.91 18.88 -27.97
CA ASN A 379 11.76 19.41 -29.06
C ASN A 379 12.85 20.34 -28.52
N THR A 380 12.51 21.25 -27.61
CA THR A 380 13.47 22.23 -27.03
C THR A 380 14.59 21.54 -26.27
N LEU A 381 14.28 20.42 -25.58
CA LEU A 381 15.25 19.67 -24.79
C LEU A 381 15.90 18.51 -25.57
N GLY A 382 15.52 18.30 -26.83
CA GLY A 382 16.03 17.21 -27.66
C GLY A 382 15.75 15.82 -27.08
N LEU A 383 14.58 15.64 -26.48
CA LEU A 383 14.22 14.37 -25.81
C LEU A 383 13.78 13.31 -26.84
N PRO A 384 14.05 12.01 -26.60
CA PRO A 384 13.71 10.95 -27.54
C PRO A 384 12.20 10.73 -27.62
N ASN A 385 11.69 10.56 -28.84
CA ASN A 385 10.25 10.27 -29.07
C ASN A 385 9.95 8.76 -29.23
N THR A 386 10.95 7.91 -29.18
CA THR A 386 10.82 6.44 -29.24
C THR A 386 11.74 5.82 -28.20
N PRO A 387 11.36 4.65 -27.62
CA PRO A 387 12.26 3.92 -26.74
C PRO A 387 13.44 3.39 -27.55
N ASN A 388 14.67 3.72 -27.15
CA ASN A 388 15.89 3.26 -27.79
C ASN A 388 16.88 2.76 -26.73
N TYR A 389 16.61 1.59 -26.16
CA TYR A 389 17.42 0.98 -25.11
C TYR A 389 17.95 -0.36 -25.62
N GLN A 390 19.17 -0.37 -26.15
CA GLN A 390 19.82 -1.57 -26.68
C GLN A 390 20.85 -2.13 -25.71
N THR A 391 21.55 -1.25 -25.00
CA THR A 391 22.60 -1.60 -24.03
C THR A 391 22.43 -0.79 -22.74
N LYS A 392 23.12 -1.16 -21.68
CA LYS A 392 23.12 -0.45 -20.40
C LYS A 392 23.61 0.99 -20.50
N GLU A 393 24.41 1.34 -21.50
CA GLU A 393 24.90 2.70 -21.75
C GLU A 393 23.79 3.66 -22.20
N ASP A 394 22.70 3.12 -22.75
CA ASP A 394 21.51 3.91 -23.13
C ASP A 394 20.67 4.32 -21.91
N ILE A 395 20.88 3.70 -20.75
CA ILE A 395 20.12 3.96 -19.53
C ILE A 395 20.68 5.19 -18.82
N LYS A 396 19.79 6.18 -18.58
CA LYS A 396 20.15 7.42 -17.89
C LYS A 396 19.12 7.77 -16.84
N GLY A 397 19.49 7.62 -15.57
CA GLY A 397 18.66 8.04 -14.45
C GLY A 397 17.36 7.23 -14.25
N ALA A 398 17.38 5.96 -14.58
CA ALA A 398 16.19 5.10 -14.54
C ALA A 398 15.82 4.64 -13.14
N ALA A 399 14.52 4.38 -12.94
CA ALA A 399 13.98 3.49 -11.91
C ALA A 399 13.49 2.21 -12.60
N ILE A 400 14.00 1.06 -12.18
CA ILE A 400 13.69 -0.23 -12.80
C ILE A 400 12.79 -1.02 -11.85
N VAL A 401 11.75 -1.66 -12.39
CA VAL A 401 10.91 -2.60 -11.64
C VAL A 401 10.82 -3.91 -12.39
N GLY A 402 11.06 -5.00 -11.68
CA GLY A 402 10.92 -6.35 -12.18
C GLY A 402 10.18 -7.25 -11.21
N ILE A 403 9.97 -8.50 -11.61
CA ILE A 403 9.36 -9.54 -10.81
C ILE A 403 10.29 -10.76 -10.84
N ASP A 404 10.54 -11.37 -9.68
CA ASP A 404 11.35 -12.59 -9.60
C ASP A 404 10.75 -13.69 -10.49
N PRO A 405 11.53 -14.32 -11.36
CA PRO A 405 11.07 -15.42 -12.22
C PRO A 405 10.41 -16.59 -11.47
N ASN A 406 10.70 -16.74 -10.18
CA ASN A 406 10.14 -17.77 -9.31
C ASN A 406 9.07 -17.25 -8.34
N PHE A 407 8.62 -16.01 -8.53
CA PHE A 407 7.58 -15.40 -7.72
C PHE A 407 6.32 -16.28 -7.64
N LYS A 408 5.76 -16.40 -6.42
CA LYS A 408 4.54 -17.16 -6.13
C LYS A 408 3.51 -16.26 -5.46
N LEU A 409 2.22 -16.57 -5.66
CA LEU A 409 1.17 -15.94 -4.86
C LEU A 409 1.40 -16.16 -3.37
N PRO A 410 1.00 -15.20 -2.52
CA PRO A 410 1.18 -15.32 -1.08
C PRO A 410 0.48 -16.57 -0.55
N GLN A 411 1.19 -17.32 0.29
CA GLN A 411 0.66 -18.48 1.01
C GLN A 411 0.98 -18.36 2.49
N VAL A 412 0.01 -18.75 3.32
CA VAL A 412 0.10 -18.72 4.77
C VAL A 412 -0.38 -20.06 5.33
N TRP A 413 0.39 -20.66 6.22
CA TRP A 413 -0.09 -21.75 7.08
C TRP A 413 -0.80 -21.14 8.28
N LYS A 414 -2.06 -21.56 8.53
CA LYS A 414 -2.88 -21.11 9.66
C LYS A 414 -3.31 -22.30 10.51
N THR A 415 -3.27 -22.12 11.83
CA THR A 415 -3.80 -23.08 12.80
C THR A 415 -4.62 -22.32 13.83
N ALA A 416 -5.78 -22.86 14.18
CA ALA A 416 -6.64 -22.32 15.22
C ALA A 416 -7.14 -23.43 16.13
N LEU A 417 -7.29 -23.12 17.42
CA LEU A 417 -7.89 -23.98 18.43
C LEU A 417 -8.77 -23.11 19.33
N ALA A 418 -9.99 -23.55 19.58
CA ALA A 418 -10.93 -22.84 20.45
C ALA A 418 -11.70 -23.78 21.36
N VAL A 419 -11.97 -23.30 22.57
CA VAL A 419 -12.86 -23.93 23.56
C VAL A 419 -14.04 -23.00 23.79
N ASP A 420 -15.25 -23.51 23.59
CA ASP A 420 -16.50 -22.84 23.93
C ASP A 420 -17.11 -23.55 25.12
N TYR A 421 -17.34 -22.82 26.21
CA TYR A 421 -17.86 -23.38 27.45
C TYR A 421 -19.06 -22.60 27.99
N GLN A 422 -20.21 -23.26 28.04
CA GLN A 422 -21.41 -22.77 28.73
C GLN A 422 -21.28 -23.12 30.19
N LEU A 423 -21.08 -22.11 31.04
CA LEU A 423 -20.92 -22.35 32.48
C LEU A 423 -22.22 -22.84 33.13
N PRO A 424 -22.15 -23.78 34.07
CA PRO A 424 -23.30 -24.31 34.80
C PRO A 424 -23.71 -23.37 35.95
N VAL A 425 -24.10 -22.15 35.62
CA VAL A 425 -24.58 -21.13 36.57
C VAL A 425 -26.06 -20.85 36.35
N SER A 426 -26.69 -20.11 37.25
CA SER A 426 -28.17 -19.87 37.25
C SER A 426 -28.65 -18.99 36.08
N PHE A 427 -27.76 -18.38 35.32
CA PHE A 427 -28.04 -17.55 34.13
C PHE A 427 -27.13 -17.95 32.97
N PRO A 428 -27.53 -17.71 31.72
CA PRO A 428 -26.67 -17.99 30.56
C PRO A 428 -25.33 -17.23 30.61
N LEU A 429 -24.23 -17.98 30.69
CA LEU A 429 -22.86 -17.44 30.64
C LEU A 429 -21.99 -18.36 29.79
N ALA A 430 -21.63 -17.88 28.61
CA ALA A 430 -20.76 -18.59 27.67
C ALA A 430 -19.37 -17.94 27.63
N LEU A 431 -18.32 -18.75 27.77
CA LEU A 431 -16.95 -18.36 27.62
C LEU A 431 -16.37 -18.99 26.38
N THR A 432 -15.63 -18.21 25.57
CA THR A 432 -14.84 -18.69 24.44
C THR A 432 -13.39 -18.28 24.64
N VAL A 433 -12.47 -19.24 24.53
CA VAL A 433 -11.03 -19.00 24.43
C VAL A 433 -10.57 -19.52 23.10
N GLU A 434 -9.96 -18.65 22.29
CA GLU A 434 -9.49 -19.01 20.97
C GLU A 434 -8.03 -18.58 20.78
N ALA A 435 -7.18 -19.51 20.35
CA ALA A 435 -5.80 -19.29 19.98
C ALA A 435 -5.65 -19.51 18.47
N MET A 436 -5.00 -18.57 17.78
CA MET A 436 -4.64 -18.69 16.37
C MET A 436 -3.14 -18.47 16.20
N TYR A 437 -2.56 -19.22 15.26
CA TYR A 437 -1.18 -19.04 14.81
C TYR A 437 -1.16 -19.07 13.29
N ASN A 438 -0.39 -18.18 12.71
CA ASN A 438 -0.11 -18.15 11.27
C ASN A 438 1.38 -18.00 11.01
N LYS A 439 1.85 -18.65 9.94
CA LYS A 439 3.22 -18.64 9.47
C LYS A 439 3.25 -18.38 7.98
N ASP A 440 4.02 -17.39 7.54
CA ASP A 440 4.20 -17.09 6.13
C ASP A 440 5.01 -18.21 5.46
N ILE A 441 4.49 -18.67 4.31
CA ILE A 441 5.17 -19.61 3.40
C ILE A 441 5.75 -18.82 2.23
N ASN A 442 4.95 -17.94 1.62
CA ASN A 442 5.32 -17.05 0.53
C ASN A 442 4.75 -15.65 0.84
N ALA A 443 5.36 -14.89 1.74
CA ALA A 443 4.99 -13.49 1.93
C ALA A 443 5.60 -12.63 0.83
N VAL A 444 4.91 -11.56 0.45
CA VAL A 444 5.35 -10.64 -0.61
C VAL A 444 6.28 -9.59 -0.02
N CYS A 445 7.39 -9.33 -0.68
CA CYS A 445 8.32 -8.25 -0.34
C CYS A 445 8.97 -7.65 -1.60
N GLN A 446 9.63 -6.52 -1.42
CA GLN A 446 10.42 -5.85 -2.46
C GLN A 446 11.90 -5.93 -2.09
N GLU A 447 12.76 -6.18 -3.07
CA GLU A 447 14.21 -6.13 -2.93
C GLU A 447 14.77 -5.12 -3.95
N ASN A 448 15.76 -4.34 -3.56
CA ASN A 448 16.48 -3.45 -4.47
C ASN A 448 17.77 -4.11 -4.94
N TYR A 449 17.83 -4.55 -6.18
CA TYR A 449 19.02 -5.17 -6.76
C TYR A 449 20.16 -4.16 -6.96
N ASN A 450 19.86 -2.85 -7.01
CA ASN A 450 20.87 -1.82 -7.17
C ASN A 450 21.52 -1.36 -5.85
N VAL A 451 21.42 -2.11 -4.79
CA VAL A 451 22.13 -1.86 -3.53
C VAL A 451 23.22 -2.90 -3.37
N LYS A 452 24.47 -2.45 -3.15
CA LYS A 452 25.60 -3.33 -2.84
C LYS A 452 25.33 -4.09 -1.55
N ASP A 453 25.90 -5.29 -1.45
CA ASP A 453 25.90 -6.03 -0.19
C ASP A 453 26.74 -5.28 0.87
N PRO A 454 26.14 -4.76 1.92
CA PRO A 454 26.84 -3.98 2.92
C PRO A 454 27.85 -4.82 3.72
N SER A 455 27.72 -6.15 3.73
CA SER A 455 28.70 -7.04 4.37
C SER A 455 30.09 -6.96 3.72
N LEU A 456 30.17 -6.48 2.48
CA LEU A 456 31.42 -6.25 1.76
C LEU A 456 32.05 -4.86 2.07
N LEU A 457 31.34 -4.05 2.87
CA LEU A 457 31.73 -2.69 3.25
C LEU A 457 32.16 -2.66 4.72
N GLY A 458 32.49 -1.48 5.23
CA GLY A 458 32.82 -1.28 6.64
C GLY A 458 31.59 -1.20 7.54
N ARG A 459 31.86 -1.18 8.84
CA ARG A 459 30.89 -0.85 9.89
C ARG A 459 31.34 0.40 10.63
N PHE A 460 30.42 1.10 11.27
CA PHE A 460 30.80 2.13 12.23
C PHE A 460 31.65 1.54 13.35
N ASN A 461 32.66 2.29 13.73
CA ASN A 461 33.53 1.93 14.85
C ASN A 461 32.96 2.52 16.14
N GLY A 462 32.21 1.71 16.88
CA GLY A 462 31.57 2.16 18.10
C GLY A 462 30.40 1.27 18.54
N PRO A 463 29.62 1.72 19.53
CA PRO A 463 28.41 1.04 20.01
C PRO A 463 27.34 0.88 18.93
N ASP A 464 27.10 1.88 18.10
CA ASP A 464 26.31 1.79 16.89
C ASP A 464 27.16 1.13 15.79
N ASN A 465 27.05 -0.16 15.63
CA ASN A 465 27.88 -0.99 14.76
C ASN A 465 27.15 -1.36 13.46
N ARG A 466 26.35 -0.43 12.88
CA ARG A 466 25.70 -0.65 11.59
C ARG A 466 26.67 -0.62 10.42
N TYR A 467 26.29 -1.21 9.29
CA TYR A 467 27.05 -1.09 8.06
C TYR A 467 27.08 0.36 7.55
N TYR A 468 28.16 0.72 6.87
CA TYR A 468 28.39 2.07 6.38
C TYR A 468 28.85 2.07 4.93
N TYR A 469 28.16 2.81 4.06
CA TYR A 469 28.38 2.82 2.62
C TYR A 469 29.37 3.91 2.15
N GLU A 470 29.94 4.73 3.05
CA GLU A 470 30.85 5.85 2.81
C GLU A 470 30.20 7.00 2.03
N SER A 471 29.34 6.72 1.07
CA SER A 471 28.48 7.70 0.36
C SER A 471 27.33 6.99 -0.33
N SER A 472 26.22 7.68 -0.51
CA SER A 472 25.06 7.14 -1.24
C SER A 472 25.36 6.75 -2.69
N LYS A 473 26.37 7.39 -3.31
CA LYS A 473 26.86 7.01 -4.65
C LYS A 473 27.59 5.67 -4.65
N ASN A 474 28.26 5.32 -3.56
CA ASN A 474 28.93 4.03 -3.40
C ASN A 474 27.97 2.90 -3.09
N ALA A 475 26.78 3.19 -2.58
CA ALA A 475 25.77 2.19 -2.29
C ALA A 475 25.20 1.52 -3.55
N ALA A 476 25.19 2.21 -4.69
CA ALA A 476 24.66 1.67 -5.94
C ALA A 476 25.62 0.69 -6.63
N VAL A 477 25.08 -0.42 -7.15
CA VAL A 477 25.78 -1.37 -8.01
C VAL A 477 26.01 -0.75 -9.40
N ALA A 478 24.94 -0.20 -10.00
CA ALA A 478 24.96 0.48 -11.28
C ALA A 478 24.64 1.98 -11.09
N SER A 479 25.61 2.84 -11.36
CA SER A 479 25.52 4.30 -11.10
C SER A 479 24.54 5.04 -12.01
N ASN A 480 24.18 4.46 -13.16
CA ASN A 480 23.19 4.99 -14.09
C ASN A 480 21.73 4.63 -13.71
N VAL A 481 21.51 3.83 -12.67
CA VAL A 481 20.20 3.48 -12.13
C VAL A 481 19.96 4.28 -10.85
N THR A 482 19.44 5.49 -10.97
CA THR A 482 19.31 6.43 -9.84
C THR A 482 18.03 6.24 -9.02
N GLY A 483 17.01 5.60 -9.57
CA GLY A 483 15.71 5.36 -8.93
C GLY A 483 15.56 3.96 -8.32
N GLY A 484 16.67 3.21 -8.19
CA GLY A 484 16.68 1.83 -7.72
C GLY A 484 16.26 0.81 -8.77
N ALA A 485 16.53 -0.47 -8.48
CA ALA A 485 16.15 -1.63 -9.29
C ALA A 485 15.30 -2.58 -8.43
N MET A 486 14.00 -2.29 -8.34
CA MET A 486 13.07 -3.00 -7.47
C MET A 486 12.64 -4.32 -8.07
N VAL A 487 12.65 -5.37 -7.28
CA VAL A 487 12.16 -6.69 -7.68
C VAL A 487 11.13 -7.19 -6.68
N LEU A 488 9.93 -7.46 -7.19
CA LEU A 488 8.86 -8.11 -6.43
C LEU A 488 9.24 -9.56 -6.20
N THR A 489 9.36 -9.99 -4.96
CA THR A 489 9.81 -11.34 -4.59
C THR A 489 9.04 -11.90 -3.38
N ASN A 490 9.42 -13.07 -2.91
CA ASN A 490 8.82 -13.72 -1.76
C ASN A 490 9.82 -13.93 -0.63
N THR A 491 9.29 -13.92 0.60
CA THR A 491 10.00 -14.40 1.80
C THR A 491 9.15 -15.43 2.53
N HIS A 492 9.80 -16.37 3.23
CA HIS A 492 9.15 -17.34 4.13
C HIS A 492 9.22 -16.89 5.60
N LYS A 493 9.78 -15.72 5.85
CA LYS A 493 9.84 -15.12 7.19
C LYS A 493 8.49 -14.45 7.49
N GLY A 494 8.18 -14.31 8.77
CA GLY A 494 6.94 -13.73 9.23
C GLY A 494 6.03 -14.76 9.90
N TYR A 495 5.37 -14.33 10.95
CA TYR A 495 4.37 -15.11 11.69
C TYR A 495 3.46 -14.19 12.51
N GLY A 496 2.30 -14.72 12.89
CA GLY A 496 1.40 -14.07 13.84
C GLY A 496 0.81 -15.06 14.82
N ALA A 497 0.49 -14.59 16.01
CA ALA A 497 -0.27 -15.34 17.01
C ALA A 497 -1.31 -14.43 17.66
N THR A 498 -2.51 -14.95 17.84
CA THR A 498 -3.62 -14.22 18.48
C THR A 498 -4.24 -15.09 19.55
N LEU A 499 -4.47 -14.53 20.73
CA LEU A 499 -5.21 -15.13 21.81
C LEU A 499 -6.42 -14.26 22.14
N ASN A 500 -7.61 -14.84 22.05
CA ASN A 500 -8.88 -14.16 22.28
C ASN A 500 -9.65 -14.82 23.43
N PHE A 501 -10.16 -13.99 24.33
CA PHE A 501 -11.07 -14.37 25.40
C PHE A 501 -12.39 -13.62 25.21
N THR A 502 -13.51 -14.33 25.10
CA THR A 502 -14.84 -13.72 24.96
C THR A 502 -15.79 -14.29 25.99
N ALA A 503 -16.53 -13.42 26.66
CA ALA A 503 -17.62 -13.77 27.54
C ALA A 503 -18.93 -13.16 27.03
N ASN A 504 -19.97 -13.99 26.93
CA ASN A 504 -21.33 -13.58 26.57
C ASN A 504 -22.30 -14.01 27.66
N SER A 505 -23.19 -13.12 28.06
CA SER A 505 -24.14 -13.41 29.13
C SER A 505 -25.50 -12.75 28.93
N GLU A 506 -26.54 -13.41 29.41
CA GLU A 506 -27.86 -12.84 29.60
C GLU A 506 -28.28 -13.05 31.09
N PRO A 507 -27.71 -12.25 32.02
CA PRO A 507 -27.92 -12.45 33.45
C PRO A 507 -29.37 -12.25 33.90
N VAL A 508 -30.11 -11.42 33.21
CA VAL A 508 -31.56 -11.22 33.34
C VAL A 508 -32.17 -11.11 31.95
N LYS A 509 -33.44 -11.41 31.82
CA LYS A 509 -34.18 -11.38 30.56
C LYS A 509 -33.98 -10.05 29.84
N ASN A 510 -33.67 -10.12 28.54
CA ASN A 510 -33.46 -8.97 27.65
C ASN A 510 -32.21 -8.11 27.96
N LEU A 511 -31.35 -8.50 28.90
CA LEU A 511 -30.08 -7.83 29.16
C LEU A 511 -28.90 -8.65 28.61
N PHE A 512 -28.34 -8.24 27.47
CA PHE A 512 -27.24 -8.93 26.83
C PHE A 512 -25.93 -8.21 27.14
N LEU A 513 -24.96 -8.96 27.66
CA LEU A 513 -23.61 -8.49 27.97
C LEU A 513 -22.59 -9.25 27.13
N MET A 514 -21.64 -8.53 26.56
CA MET A 514 -20.49 -9.14 25.88
C MET A 514 -19.22 -8.41 26.29
N ALA A 515 -18.16 -9.16 26.58
CA ALA A 515 -16.82 -8.63 26.76
C ALA A 515 -15.82 -9.53 26.04
N SER A 516 -14.88 -8.93 25.34
CA SER A 516 -13.83 -9.64 24.63
C SER A 516 -12.49 -8.92 24.81
N TYR A 517 -11.44 -9.71 25.07
CA TYR A 517 -10.05 -9.26 25.08
C TYR A 517 -9.25 -10.05 24.06
N THR A 518 -8.50 -9.36 23.24
CA THR A 518 -7.63 -9.95 22.22
C THR A 518 -6.21 -9.47 22.42
N HIS A 519 -5.27 -10.40 22.50
CA HIS A 519 -3.83 -10.14 22.43
C HIS A 519 -3.27 -10.69 21.13
N THR A 520 -2.51 -9.87 20.38
CA THR A 520 -1.95 -10.23 19.08
C THR A 520 -0.45 -9.94 19.04
N ILE A 521 0.30 -10.88 18.50
CA ILE A 521 1.71 -10.74 18.11
C ILE A 521 1.76 -10.93 16.60
N ALA A 522 2.43 -10.03 15.88
CA ALA A 522 2.65 -10.17 14.44
C ALA A 522 4.06 -9.66 14.09
N LYS A 523 4.83 -10.51 13.43
CA LYS A 523 6.17 -10.21 12.95
C LYS A 523 6.24 -10.41 11.44
N GLU A 524 6.85 -9.46 10.73
CA GLU A 524 6.98 -9.47 9.27
C GLU A 524 8.33 -8.92 8.81
N ILE A 525 8.62 -9.08 7.53
CA ILE A 525 9.76 -8.42 6.87
C ILE A 525 9.31 -7.12 6.21
N SER A 526 8.09 -7.08 5.68
CA SER A 526 7.54 -5.89 5.02
C SER A 526 6.02 -5.91 5.05
N GLY A 527 5.42 -4.84 5.51
CA GLY A 527 4.01 -4.55 5.35
C GLY A 527 3.65 -3.96 3.98
N ASN A 528 4.63 -3.80 3.08
CA ASN A 528 4.50 -3.16 1.78
C ASN A 528 3.81 -1.78 1.87
N PRO A 529 4.40 -0.80 2.57
CA PRO A 529 3.80 0.50 2.86
C PRO A 529 3.79 1.41 1.62
N GLY A 530 2.99 1.07 0.62
CA GLY A 530 2.82 1.85 -0.60
C GLY A 530 2.47 1.01 -1.82
N SER A 531 1.96 1.66 -2.86
CA SER A 531 1.61 1.04 -4.15
C SER A 531 2.77 1.02 -5.15
N GLN A 532 3.71 1.97 -5.03
CA GLN A 532 4.94 2.01 -5.82
C GLN A 532 5.99 1.07 -5.22
N ALA A 533 6.66 0.28 -6.05
CA ALA A 533 7.65 -0.69 -5.59
C ALA A 533 8.77 -0.04 -4.76
N TYR A 534 9.28 1.11 -5.21
CA TYR A 534 10.30 1.86 -4.47
C TYR A 534 9.79 2.36 -3.12
N SER A 535 8.55 2.88 -3.05
CA SER A 535 7.96 3.35 -1.79
C SER A 535 7.72 2.21 -0.80
N ALA A 536 7.29 1.04 -1.29
CA ALA A 536 7.09 -0.15 -0.46
C ALA A 536 8.40 -0.65 0.17
N TRP A 537 9.54 -0.38 -0.47
CA TRP A 537 10.87 -0.74 0.01
C TRP A 537 11.49 0.36 0.89
N GLN A 538 11.56 1.60 0.41
CA GLN A 538 12.28 2.69 1.09
C GLN A 538 11.66 3.14 2.42
N ASN A 539 10.34 2.95 2.59
CA ASN A 539 9.63 3.39 3.78
C ASN A 539 9.70 2.38 4.95
N LEU A 540 10.56 1.39 4.85
CA LEU A 540 10.78 0.40 5.91
C LEU A 540 11.94 0.86 6.81
N PRO A 541 11.70 1.19 8.10
CA PRO A 541 12.77 1.51 9.04
C PRO A 541 13.77 0.35 9.14
N SER A 542 15.05 0.64 9.12
CA SER A 542 16.10 -0.38 9.10
C SER A 542 17.37 0.07 9.82
N VAL A 543 18.21 -0.88 10.17
CA VAL A 543 19.56 -0.62 10.70
C VAL A 543 20.57 -0.63 9.55
N ASP A 544 20.57 -1.70 8.76
CA ASP A 544 21.56 -2.00 7.73
C ASP A 544 20.99 -1.90 6.31
N GLY A 545 19.88 -1.15 6.15
CA GLY A 545 19.15 -0.98 4.89
C GLY A 545 18.01 -1.97 4.68
N PRO A 546 16.99 -1.61 3.86
CA PRO A 546 15.76 -2.40 3.70
C PRO A 546 15.94 -3.78 3.06
N ASN A 547 17.04 -4.05 2.37
CA ASN A 547 17.36 -5.39 1.85
C ASN A 547 17.76 -6.39 2.95
N LEU A 548 18.18 -5.91 4.13
CA LEU A 548 18.68 -6.73 5.24
C LEU A 548 17.76 -6.73 6.46
N LEU A 549 16.47 -6.50 6.26
CA LEU A 549 15.52 -6.47 7.37
C LEU A 549 15.46 -7.82 8.11
N GLY A 550 15.52 -7.73 9.44
CA GLY A 550 15.13 -8.77 10.35
C GLY A 550 13.61 -8.89 10.47
N LEU A 551 13.13 -9.85 11.27
CA LEU A 551 11.73 -9.89 11.69
C LEU A 551 11.46 -8.75 12.68
N HIS A 552 10.59 -7.84 12.32
CA HIS A 552 10.12 -6.73 13.15
C HIS A 552 8.62 -6.82 13.39
N ASN A 553 8.08 -6.00 14.29
CA ASN A 553 6.64 -5.95 14.50
C ASN A 553 5.94 -5.43 13.23
N SER A 554 4.81 -6.07 12.88
CA SER A 554 4.01 -5.57 11.77
C SER A 554 3.55 -4.14 12.03
N GLN A 555 3.66 -3.28 11.03
CA GLN A 555 3.17 -1.89 11.08
C GLN A 555 1.64 -1.81 11.31
N TYR A 556 0.92 -2.89 11.04
CA TYR A 556 -0.55 -3.00 11.24
C TYR A 556 -0.91 -3.65 12.58
N LEU A 557 0.07 -3.96 13.42
CA LEU A 557 -0.16 -4.66 14.68
C LEU A 557 -0.93 -3.79 15.67
N THR A 558 -2.01 -4.33 16.20
CA THR A 558 -2.70 -3.83 17.39
C THR A 558 -2.52 -4.88 18.50
N PRO A 559 -1.53 -4.71 19.40
CA PRO A 559 -1.17 -5.75 20.37
C PRO A 559 -2.30 -6.14 21.32
N ASN A 560 -3.08 -5.18 21.78
CA ASN A 560 -4.16 -5.43 22.72
C ASN A 560 -5.42 -4.70 22.28
N ARG A 561 -6.55 -5.41 22.34
CA ARG A 561 -7.87 -4.85 22.06
C ARG A 561 -8.90 -5.35 23.06
N VAL A 562 -9.72 -4.45 23.59
CA VAL A 562 -10.86 -4.74 24.43
C VAL A 562 -12.11 -4.26 23.71
N ILE A 563 -13.12 -5.12 23.67
CA ILE A 563 -14.46 -4.77 23.19
C ILE A 563 -15.45 -5.18 24.28
N ALA A 564 -16.41 -4.30 24.59
CA ALA A 564 -17.52 -4.63 25.46
C ALA A 564 -18.80 -4.02 24.92
N SER A 565 -19.92 -4.72 25.11
CA SER A 565 -21.23 -4.19 24.78
C SER A 565 -22.27 -4.58 25.83
N ILE A 566 -23.21 -3.68 26.06
CA ILE A 566 -24.39 -3.87 26.89
C ILE A 566 -25.59 -3.53 26.02
N THR A 567 -26.54 -4.45 25.88
CA THR A 567 -27.80 -4.20 25.19
C THR A 567 -28.95 -4.60 26.12
N TYR A 568 -29.90 -3.68 26.32
CA TYR A 568 -31.08 -3.93 27.08
C TYR A 568 -32.31 -3.56 26.27
N SER A 569 -33.26 -4.54 26.17
CA SER A 569 -34.55 -4.35 25.50
C SER A 569 -35.67 -4.26 26.51
N LEU A 570 -36.32 -3.12 26.54
CA LEU A 570 -37.47 -2.85 27.41
C LEU A 570 -38.77 -2.89 26.58
N ASP A 571 -39.59 -3.90 26.83
CA ASP A 571 -40.91 -3.98 26.21
C ASP A 571 -41.86 -3.01 26.92
N LEU A 572 -42.27 -1.95 26.27
CA LEU A 572 -43.21 -0.95 26.81
C LEU A 572 -44.65 -1.45 26.68
N CYS A 573 -44.97 -2.09 25.57
CA CYS A 573 -46.26 -2.73 25.32
C CYS A 573 -46.11 -3.73 24.15
N LYS A 574 -47.21 -4.43 23.78
CA LYS A 574 -47.19 -5.43 22.68
C LYS A 574 -46.72 -4.90 21.33
N SER A 575 -46.75 -3.59 21.12
CA SER A 575 -46.41 -2.94 19.82
C SER A 575 -45.24 -1.99 19.91
N ALA A 576 -44.59 -1.83 21.06
CA ALA A 576 -43.47 -0.90 21.23
C ALA A 576 -42.43 -1.45 22.21
N ALA A 577 -41.18 -1.38 21.81
CA ALA A 577 -40.01 -1.70 22.66
C ALA A 577 -38.95 -0.59 22.54
N LEU A 578 -38.23 -0.35 23.63
CA LEU A 578 -37.06 0.50 23.67
C LEU A 578 -35.81 -0.37 23.76
N ASN A 579 -34.83 -0.09 22.91
CA ASN A 579 -33.52 -0.76 22.93
C ASN A 579 -32.43 0.25 23.34
N PHE A 580 -31.74 -0.08 24.42
CA PHE A 580 -30.60 0.66 24.89
C PHE A 580 -29.32 -0.11 24.54
N GLY A 581 -28.38 0.52 23.87
CA GLY A 581 -27.11 -0.07 23.52
C GLY A 581 -25.94 0.81 23.97
N LEU A 582 -24.95 0.20 24.61
CA LEU A 582 -23.67 0.80 24.92
C LEU A 582 -22.58 -0.08 24.35
N TYR A 583 -21.67 0.52 23.60
CA TYR A 583 -20.52 -0.15 23.01
C TYR A 583 -19.23 0.55 23.44
N TYR A 584 -18.27 -0.23 23.90
CA TYR A 584 -16.91 0.20 24.21
C TYR A 584 -15.90 -0.51 23.33
N SER A 585 -14.94 0.24 22.78
CA SER A 585 -13.78 -0.32 22.06
C SER A 585 -12.53 0.42 22.52
N GLY A 586 -11.59 -0.30 23.11
CA GLY A 586 -10.28 0.19 23.51
C GLY A 586 -9.18 -0.65 22.87
N TYR A 587 -8.14 0.00 22.38
CA TYR A 587 -6.99 -0.69 21.76
C TYR A 587 -5.72 0.14 21.87
N ASN A 588 -4.56 -0.52 21.80
CA ASN A 588 -3.31 0.19 21.65
C ASN A 588 -3.29 0.93 20.30
N SER A 589 -2.84 2.17 20.31
CA SER A 589 -2.49 2.88 19.07
C SER A 589 -1.39 2.13 18.32
N GLY A 590 -1.23 2.42 17.02
CA GLY A 590 -0.19 1.79 16.20
C GLY A 590 1.21 1.92 16.79
N LEU A 591 2.06 0.98 16.44
CA LEU A 591 3.48 1.00 16.79
C LEU A 591 4.22 2.01 15.90
N TYR A 592 5.30 2.59 16.41
CA TYR A 592 6.16 3.50 15.66
C TYR A 592 7.61 3.31 16.07
N SER A 593 8.51 3.51 15.11
CA SER A 593 9.96 3.45 15.34
C SER A 593 10.55 4.85 15.33
N TYR A 594 11.67 5.05 15.97
CA TYR A 594 12.43 6.30 15.91
C TYR A 594 13.53 6.17 14.86
N THR A 595 13.57 7.10 13.91
CA THR A 595 14.58 7.15 12.86
C THR A 595 15.35 8.47 12.88
N TYR A 596 16.56 8.47 12.33
CA TYR A 596 17.29 9.69 12.05
C TYR A 596 16.57 10.47 10.93
N ASN A 597 16.71 11.80 10.94
CA ASN A 597 16.14 12.66 9.90
C ASN A 597 17.02 12.75 8.65
N ASN A 598 18.12 12.03 8.60
CA ASN A 598 19.06 11.98 7.50
C ASN A 598 19.49 10.53 7.25
N ASP A 599 20.18 10.32 6.13
CA ASP A 599 20.81 9.07 5.75
C ASP A 599 22.05 8.85 6.63
N MET A 600 21.89 8.05 7.69
CA MET A 600 22.93 7.85 8.69
C MET A 600 24.01 6.89 8.19
N ASN A 601 23.63 5.83 7.51
CA ASN A 601 24.53 4.78 7.02
C ASN A 601 25.03 5.03 5.59
N GLN A 602 24.56 6.09 4.93
CA GLN A 602 24.90 6.48 3.56
C GLN A 602 24.45 5.47 2.50
N ASP A 603 23.33 4.78 2.72
CA ASP A 603 22.73 3.84 1.75
C ASP A 603 21.83 4.51 0.71
N GLY A 604 21.61 5.81 0.82
CA GLY A 604 20.74 6.61 -0.04
C GLY A 604 19.30 6.72 0.47
N GLN A 605 19.00 6.23 1.70
CA GLN A 605 17.68 6.28 2.32
C GLN A 605 17.70 7.12 3.61
N THR A 606 16.53 7.56 4.07
CA THR A 606 16.36 8.34 5.30
C THR A 606 15.44 7.61 6.29
N ASN A 607 15.65 6.32 6.45
CA ASN A 607 14.85 5.41 7.27
C ASN A 607 15.66 4.68 8.34
N ASP A 608 16.85 5.20 8.63
CA ASP A 608 17.78 4.62 9.61
C ASP A 608 17.25 4.67 11.04
N LEU A 609 17.11 3.52 11.69
CA LEU A 609 16.73 3.43 13.09
C LEU A 609 17.77 4.08 14.01
N ILE A 610 17.30 4.82 15.01
CA ILE A 610 18.17 5.42 16.02
C ILE A 610 18.77 4.31 16.90
N TYR A 611 20.08 4.35 17.12
CA TYR A 611 20.73 3.58 18.18
C TYR A 611 20.42 4.23 19.54
N ILE A 612 19.96 3.44 20.50
CA ILE A 612 19.65 3.88 21.86
C ILE A 612 20.87 3.63 22.74
N PRO A 613 21.65 4.65 23.12
CA PRO A 613 22.90 4.44 23.87
C PRO A 613 22.63 3.87 25.27
N LYS A 614 23.55 3.03 25.75
CA LYS A 614 23.54 2.51 27.13
C LYS A 614 23.88 3.58 28.14
N SER A 615 24.80 4.48 27.78
CA SER A 615 25.22 5.64 28.57
C SER A 615 25.37 6.87 27.70
N LYS A 616 25.41 8.05 28.32
CA LYS A 616 25.62 9.32 27.62
C LYS A 616 26.96 9.39 26.87
N ASP A 617 27.98 8.66 27.36
CA ASP A 617 29.35 8.71 26.83
C ASP A 617 29.55 7.84 25.58
N GLU A 618 28.55 7.05 25.19
CA GLU A 618 28.64 6.21 23.99
C GLU A 618 28.51 6.99 22.68
N LEU A 619 27.94 8.21 22.71
CA LEU A 619 27.72 9.04 21.54
C LEU A 619 28.59 10.28 21.58
N THR A 620 29.19 10.63 20.44
CA THR A 620 29.97 11.84 20.27
C THR A 620 29.15 12.84 19.44
N PHE A 621 28.86 13.99 20.02
CA PHE A 621 28.20 15.11 19.34
C PHE A 621 29.25 16.15 18.93
N VAL A 622 28.89 17.00 17.96
CA VAL A 622 29.70 18.15 17.54
C VAL A 622 28.89 19.44 17.71
N ASP A 623 29.57 20.54 17.94
CA ASP A 623 28.92 21.85 18.05
C ASP A 623 28.24 22.19 16.72
N LYS A 624 26.94 22.51 16.75
CA LYS A 624 26.16 22.80 15.55
C LYS A 624 24.95 23.66 15.87
N ASN A 625 24.61 24.58 14.97
CA ASN A 625 23.40 25.42 15.06
C ASN A 625 23.25 26.19 16.39
N GLY A 626 24.38 26.64 16.95
CA GLY A 626 24.40 27.39 18.24
C GLY A 626 24.30 26.51 19.48
N PHE A 627 24.27 25.19 19.37
CA PHE A 627 24.28 24.25 20.48
C PHE A 627 25.65 23.57 20.60
N THR A 628 26.17 23.49 21.82
CA THR A 628 27.40 22.73 22.10
C THR A 628 27.15 21.22 22.04
N ALA A 629 28.21 20.43 21.81
CA ALA A 629 28.18 18.98 21.85
C ALA A 629 27.57 18.47 23.18
N SER A 630 27.94 19.08 24.33
CA SER A 630 27.42 18.70 25.62
C SER A 630 25.92 18.96 25.75
N GLN A 631 25.43 20.14 25.29
CA GLN A 631 24.01 20.48 25.33
C GLN A 631 23.18 19.49 24.50
N GLN A 632 23.66 19.11 23.32
CA GLN A 632 22.99 18.12 22.46
C GLN A 632 22.97 16.74 23.12
N ALA A 633 24.09 16.29 23.69
CA ALA A 633 24.19 15.01 24.39
C ALA A 633 23.24 14.97 25.62
N ASP A 634 23.16 16.05 26.39
CA ASP A 634 22.24 16.17 27.54
C ASP A 634 20.78 16.10 27.08
N ALA A 635 20.42 16.85 26.07
CA ALA A 635 19.05 16.87 25.53
C ALA A 635 18.63 15.48 25.02
N PHE A 636 19.48 14.79 24.25
CA PHE A 636 19.21 13.45 23.73
C PHE A 636 19.11 12.41 24.84
N TRP A 637 20.01 12.46 25.82
CA TRP A 637 19.98 11.56 26.98
C TRP A 637 18.72 11.75 27.84
N ASN A 638 18.30 13.00 28.05
CA ASN A 638 17.06 13.31 28.75
C ASN A 638 15.84 12.80 27.99
N PHE A 639 15.80 12.95 26.67
CA PHE A 639 14.74 12.41 25.84
C PHE A 639 14.61 10.89 25.98
N ILE A 640 15.74 10.16 25.89
CA ILE A 640 15.76 8.69 26.08
C ILE A 640 15.23 8.30 27.46
N ASN A 641 15.60 9.02 28.51
CA ASN A 641 15.19 8.68 29.88
C ASN A 641 13.73 9.06 30.20
N GLN A 642 13.12 9.99 29.45
CA GLN A 642 11.71 10.36 29.57
C GLN A 642 10.78 9.39 28.85
N ASP A 643 11.22 8.80 27.75
CA ASP A 643 10.44 7.82 26.99
C ASP A 643 10.52 6.43 27.62
N PRO A 644 9.39 5.81 28.03
CA PRO A 644 9.41 4.50 28.70
C PRO A 644 9.98 3.37 27.83
N TYR A 645 9.76 3.44 26.50
CA TYR A 645 10.27 2.46 25.55
C TYR A 645 11.79 2.61 25.40
N LEU A 646 12.27 3.79 25.03
CA LEU A 646 13.69 4.03 24.81
C LEU A 646 14.52 3.75 26.08
N LYS A 647 14.01 4.14 27.26
CA LYS A 647 14.65 3.84 28.54
C LYS A 647 14.87 2.36 28.80
N LYS A 648 13.92 1.51 28.34
CA LYS A 648 13.96 0.06 28.53
C LYS A 648 14.90 -0.63 27.53
N HIS A 649 15.05 -0.06 26.34
CA HIS A 649 15.76 -0.66 25.20
C HIS A 649 17.16 -0.06 24.96
N LYS A 650 17.83 0.41 26.01
CA LYS A 650 19.19 0.94 25.94
C LYS A 650 20.19 -0.11 25.43
N GLY A 651 20.97 0.25 24.44
CA GLY A 651 21.91 -0.62 23.74
C GLY A 651 21.31 -1.40 22.57
N GLU A 652 20.07 -1.06 22.19
CA GLU A 652 19.35 -1.63 21.06
C GLU A 652 19.01 -0.52 20.05
N TYR A 653 18.43 -0.88 18.92
CA TYR A 653 17.89 0.09 17.97
C TYR A 653 16.40 0.37 18.26
N ALA A 654 15.96 1.58 17.98
CA ALA A 654 14.61 2.07 18.34
C ALA A 654 13.53 1.54 17.36
N GLU A 655 13.42 0.23 17.26
CA GLU A 655 12.45 -0.49 16.47
C GLU A 655 11.22 -0.86 17.32
N ALA A 656 10.03 -0.50 16.84
CA ALA A 656 8.77 -0.79 17.53
C ALA A 656 8.36 -2.27 17.46
#